data_0f46f5ee1beea8e52cf7097aa10fb3e3
#
_entry.id   0f46f5ee1beea8e52cf7097aa10fb3e3
#
_cell.length_a   1.000
_cell.length_b   1.000
_cell.length_c   1.000
_cell.angle_alpha   90.00
_cell.angle_beta   90.00
_cell.angle_gamma   90.00
#
_symmetry.space_group_name_H-M   'P 1'
#
loop_
_entity.id
_entity.type
_entity.pdbx_description
1 polymer ?
#
loop_
_entity_poly.entity_id
_entity_poly.type
_entity_poly.pdbx_seq_one_letter_code
_entity_poly.pdbx_strand_id
1 'polypeptide(L)'
;MTAPAKPQPLRPQWQAIPQALRDVPAWVAWRYEWRADKQGAGKWTKPPRRAVGDGYAATNNPDTWADFETARKAADHADGVGLVLTADLVGVDLDHVIGADGVIEPWAADVIERFRGAYIERSPGGDGLRIFCRGIARHSGKGGPGNRCELYGKGSPRYLTVTGHRLGEGEVIEAQAALDWLHETHMTGTKPAAPRPAAAPPVPPAAAPADAEPTDSDVLELARASAHGKRFAALFSGEAGADHSGADFALLALLAAHTRDAAQLDRLFRRSGLMRDKWDARHGTQTYGARTIAAVLEKVPLGGADLSEFLASLDRPVFDRAEAVKRARELLAPALRDREAPAYPLAALGPLAEVCEAIATHGQVQPAMAGQCVLGAASLLTQGLWNVETLAGRRPLSLDLCTLGDSGDGKSTAQGVALGPVHEWQRGAARDFAAAMADFEQAKAKRKRGDDPPEVPSCPYRLIRDATVEGLRRDLDTGPCSQGIFTDEAAAILSGYGMSAEHRSKTAGVFSGLWDSGHLSVSRATGPRVERYGRRVALHWLIQPMAAAEALGDPMLSALGFWPRFLAAWPAPLEPRKARPFKPDALPAVGAYWRRCAELLAELLPEDADDCPVIALGDDARDLLGRAFERFEVEARRGALRPVKPFALRATEQACRVAGVLAAVGGHRTIGAATARDALALVAYSLETWRAIVDEGAADPTAAHALRLYEWLTARPGWRERLSVIVKDGPACTRTKDKRDAALELLIEHKLAERVADFAQALAPEGES
;
A
#
# COMPACT_ATOMS: atom_id res chain seq x y z
N MET A 1 28.62 8.39 26.60
CA MET A 1 29.89 7.91 25.98
C MET A 1 30.18 8.79 24.79
N THR A 2 31.43 9.27 24.65
CA THR A 2 31.86 10.05 23.48
C THR A 2 31.90 9.12 22.25
N ALA A 3 31.43 9.59 21.10
CA ALA A 3 31.51 8.84 19.85
C ALA A 3 32.96 8.42 19.55
N PRO A 4 33.22 7.20 19.05
CA PRO A 4 34.54 6.81 18.61
C PRO A 4 35.02 7.70 17.46
N ALA A 5 36.33 7.71 17.18
CA ALA A 5 36.89 8.52 16.10
C ALA A 5 36.14 8.28 14.79
N LYS A 6 35.87 9.37 14.05
CA LYS A 6 35.16 9.29 12.76
C LYS A 6 36.00 8.47 11.77
N PRO A 7 35.40 7.47 11.08
CA PRO A 7 36.11 6.70 10.06
C PRO A 7 36.57 7.61 8.91
N GLN A 8 37.75 7.32 8.36
CA GLN A 8 38.26 8.03 7.19
C GLN A 8 37.86 7.24 5.93
N PRO A 9 37.00 7.80 5.03
CA PRO A 9 36.65 7.12 3.80
C PRO A 9 37.75 7.16 2.77
N LEU A 10 37.75 6.18 1.87
CA LEU A 10 38.55 6.26 0.64
C LEU A 10 38.16 7.49 -0.16
N ARG A 11 39.14 8.29 -0.61
CA ARG A 11 38.88 9.44 -1.49
C ARG A 11 38.44 8.96 -2.87
N PRO A 12 37.34 9.46 -3.44
CA PRO A 12 36.85 8.98 -4.73
C PRO A 12 37.84 9.16 -5.88
N GLN A 13 37.98 8.12 -6.70
CA GLN A 13 38.76 8.13 -7.95
C GLN A 13 37.83 8.41 -9.13
N TRP A 14 37.54 9.69 -9.37
CA TRP A 14 36.52 10.17 -10.30
C TRP A 14 36.63 9.62 -11.71
N GLN A 15 37.86 9.51 -12.23
CA GLN A 15 38.12 9.04 -13.61
C GLN A 15 37.86 7.54 -13.79
N ALA A 16 37.89 6.78 -12.70
CA ALA A 16 37.69 5.34 -12.72
C ALA A 16 36.22 4.95 -12.63
N ILE A 17 35.29 5.89 -12.40
CA ILE A 17 33.85 5.63 -12.39
C ILE A 17 33.36 5.49 -13.84
N PRO A 18 32.68 4.40 -14.24
CA PRO A 18 32.20 4.19 -15.60
C PRO A 18 31.26 5.29 -16.08
N GLN A 19 31.33 5.61 -17.38
CA GLN A 19 30.45 6.62 -17.99
C GLN A 19 28.97 6.27 -17.82
N ALA A 20 28.64 4.97 -17.91
CA ALA A 20 27.27 4.49 -17.70
C ALA A 20 26.66 4.82 -16.32
N LEU A 21 27.48 4.97 -15.28
CA LEU A 21 27.04 5.47 -13.96
C LEU A 21 26.99 7.00 -13.91
N ARG A 22 27.96 7.69 -14.55
CA ARG A 22 27.99 9.15 -14.57
C ARG A 22 26.79 9.75 -15.27
N ASP A 23 26.26 9.07 -16.29
CA ASP A 23 25.11 9.51 -17.08
C ASP A 23 23.77 9.38 -16.32
N VAL A 24 23.74 8.68 -15.18
CA VAL A 24 22.52 8.55 -14.37
C VAL A 24 22.30 9.84 -13.56
N PRO A 25 21.15 10.55 -13.71
CA PRO A 25 20.90 11.80 -13.00
C PRO A 25 20.32 11.55 -11.57
N ALA A 26 20.98 10.68 -10.79
CA ALA A 26 20.47 10.26 -9.49
C ALA A 26 21.58 10.22 -8.41
N TRP A 27 22.51 11.19 -8.48
CA TRP A 27 23.62 11.27 -7.56
C TRP A 27 23.27 12.05 -6.29
N VAL A 28 23.86 11.65 -5.17
CA VAL A 28 23.74 12.28 -3.86
C VAL A 28 25.11 12.38 -3.21
N ALA A 29 25.32 13.34 -2.32
CA ALA A 29 26.47 13.37 -1.41
C ALA A 29 26.15 12.54 -0.15
N TRP A 30 27.14 12.25 0.69
CA TRP A 30 26.93 11.66 2.01
C TRP A 30 28.01 12.09 2.99
N ARG A 31 27.65 12.06 4.31
CA ARG A 31 28.59 12.29 5.41
C ARG A 31 28.40 11.23 6.48
N TYR A 32 29.48 10.89 7.20
CA TYR A 32 29.37 10.04 8.38
C TYR A 32 28.62 10.76 9.49
N GLU A 33 27.60 10.10 10.04
CA GLU A 33 26.85 10.55 11.20
C GLU A 33 26.84 9.46 12.25
N TRP A 34 27.18 9.82 13.49
CA TRP A 34 27.10 8.90 14.62
C TRP A 34 25.64 8.79 15.07
N ARG A 35 25.12 7.59 15.07
CA ARG A 35 23.78 7.31 15.57
C ARG A 35 23.85 6.33 16.72
N ALA A 36 23.53 6.80 17.94
CA ALA A 36 23.38 5.96 19.12
C ALA A 36 22.03 5.23 19.07
N ASP A 37 22.00 3.97 19.47
CA ASP A 37 20.77 3.22 19.69
C ASP A 37 20.17 3.54 21.08
N LYS A 38 18.98 2.97 21.36
CA LYS A 38 18.26 3.20 22.62
C LYS A 38 19.00 2.64 23.85
N GLN A 39 20.02 1.80 23.68
CA GLN A 39 20.82 1.17 24.73
C GLN A 39 22.19 1.85 24.91
N GLY A 40 22.47 2.94 24.16
CA GLY A 40 23.71 3.69 24.26
C GLY A 40 24.85 3.14 23.43
N ALA A 41 24.66 2.00 22.74
CA ALA A 41 25.52 1.57 21.65
C ALA A 41 25.22 2.40 20.41
N GLY A 42 26.22 2.68 19.60
CA GLY A 42 26.00 3.51 18.41
C GLY A 42 26.89 3.05 17.26
N LYS A 43 26.55 3.50 16.06
CA LYS A 43 27.35 3.24 14.86
C LYS A 43 27.45 4.46 13.96
N TRP A 44 28.54 4.53 13.22
CA TRP A 44 28.70 5.50 12.14
C TRP A 44 27.81 5.07 10.95
N THR A 45 26.92 5.94 10.53
CA THR A 45 26.02 5.76 9.38
C THR A 45 26.37 6.75 8.28
N LYS A 46 25.94 6.47 7.06
CA LYS A 46 26.22 7.28 5.86
C LYS A 46 24.89 7.75 5.26
N PRO A 47 24.13 8.67 5.92
CA PRO A 47 22.88 9.14 5.35
C PRO A 47 23.12 9.96 4.09
N PRO A 48 22.25 9.83 3.06
CA PRO A 48 22.37 10.61 1.84
C PRO A 48 22.07 12.09 2.10
N ARG A 49 22.84 12.98 1.47
CA ARG A 49 22.73 14.42 1.54
C ARG A 49 22.48 14.99 0.15
N ARG A 50 21.79 16.12 0.06
CA ARG A 50 21.65 16.85 -1.19
C ARG A 50 23.03 17.31 -1.66
N ALA A 51 23.27 17.20 -2.97
CA ALA A 51 24.49 17.75 -3.58
C ALA A 51 24.41 19.28 -3.74
N VAL A 52 23.21 19.84 -3.75
CA VAL A 52 22.95 21.30 -3.79
C VAL A 52 22.10 21.70 -2.60
N GLY A 53 22.53 22.72 -1.86
CA GLY A 53 21.87 23.18 -0.64
C GLY A 53 22.11 22.27 0.56
N ASP A 54 21.53 22.64 1.70
CA ASP A 54 21.64 21.88 2.94
C ASP A 54 20.48 20.87 3.07
N GLY A 55 20.75 19.77 3.77
CA GLY A 55 19.74 18.78 4.15
C GLY A 55 19.99 17.39 3.62
N TYR A 56 19.06 16.49 3.98
CA TYR A 56 19.10 15.09 3.53
C TYR A 56 18.51 14.94 2.13
N ALA A 57 19.07 14.02 1.35
CA ALA A 57 18.43 13.54 0.14
C ALA A 57 17.53 12.36 0.47
N ALA A 58 16.42 12.26 -0.24
CA ALA A 58 15.50 11.13 -0.12
C ALA A 58 15.67 10.18 -1.31
N THR A 59 15.85 8.89 -1.03
CA THR A 59 16.09 7.88 -2.07
C THR A 59 14.86 7.57 -2.93
N ASN A 60 13.70 8.12 -2.59
CA ASN A 60 12.43 8.02 -3.33
C ASN A 60 11.95 9.38 -3.88
N ASN A 61 12.76 10.44 -3.79
CA ASN A 61 12.41 11.77 -4.30
C ASN A 61 13.49 12.30 -5.25
N PRO A 62 13.27 12.27 -6.58
CA PRO A 62 14.22 12.75 -7.60
C PRO A 62 14.63 14.21 -7.44
N ASP A 63 13.77 15.08 -6.88
CA ASP A 63 14.09 16.51 -6.67
C ASP A 63 15.24 16.75 -5.67
N THR A 64 15.65 15.68 -4.97
CA THR A 64 16.74 15.73 -3.99
C THR A 64 18.06 15.19 -4.55
N TRP A 65 18.08 14.74 -5.80
CA TRP A 65 19.23 14.18 -6.48
C TRP A 65 19.87 15.21 -7.39
N ALA A 66 21.03 14.90 -7.95
CA ALA A 66 21.77 15.74 -8.86
C ALA A 66 22.43 14.91 -9.97
N ASP A 67 22.97 15.60 -10.97
CA ASP A 67 23.90 15.00 -11.92
C ASP A 67 25.26 14.70 -11.27
N PHE A 68 26.08 13.91 -11.96
CA PHE A 68 27.38 13.49 -11.48
C PHE A 68 28.33 14.66 -11.16
N GLU A 69 28.43 15.66 -12.04
CA GLU A 69 29.35 16.78 -11.87
C GLU A 69 28.97 17.66 -10.67
N THR A 70 27.68 17.84 -10.45
CA THR A 70 27.16 18.56 -9.28
C THR A 70 27.49 17.81 -7.99
N ALA A 71 27.27 16.49 -7.96
CA ALA A 71 27.61 15.66 -6.80
C ALA A 71 29.12 15.58 -6.56
N ARG A 72 29.92 15.53 -7.62
CA ARG A 72 31.40 15.55 -7.55
C ARG A 72 31.91 16.84 -6.87
N LYS A 73 31.35 18.00 -7.24
CA LYS A 73 31.70 19.26 -6.58
C LYS A 73 31.29 19.31 -5.11
N ALA A 74 30.13 18.72 -4.78
CA ALA A 74 29.66 18.64 -3.40
C ALA A 74 30.56 17.75 -2.52
N ALA A 75 31.31 16.81 -3.10
CA ALA A 75 32.23 15.96 -2.38
C ALA A 75 33.42 16.71 -1.73
N ASP A 76 33.72 17.94 -2.15
CA ASP A 76 34.74 18.79 -1.50
C ASP A 76 34.34 19.15 -0.06
N HIS A 77 33.05 19.09 0.25
CA HIS A 77 32.46 19.39 1.55
C HIS A 77 31.69 18.21 2.16
N ALA A 78 31.86 17.00 1.63
CA ALA A 78 31.21 15.77 2.08
C ALA A 78 32.25 14.65 2.28
N ASP A 79 31.82 13.50 2.80
CA ASP A 79 32.70 12.34 2.96
C ASP A 79 32.74 11.45 1.70
N GLY A 80 31.87 11.74 0.72
CA GLY A 80 31.82 11.08 -0.57
C GLY A 80 30.50 11.25 -1.29
N VAL A 81 30.35 10.51 -2.39
CA VAL A 81 29.14 10.50 -3.23
C VAL A 81 28.53 9.11 -3.28
N GLY A 82 27.30 9.04 -3.71
CA GLY A 82 26.60 7.80 -3.96
C GLY A 82 25.54 7.95 -5.02
N LEU A 83 25.05 6.83 -5.52
CA LEU A 83 24.09 6.78 -6.59
C LEU A 83 22.81 6.09 -6.11
N VAL A 84 21.65 6.70 -6.35
CA VAL A 84 20.35 6.09 -6.10
C VAL A 84 20.07 5.11 -7.23
N LEU A 85 19.68 3.88 -6.87
CA LEU A 85 19.44 2.81 -7.84
C LEU A 85 18.10 3.04 -8.55
N THR A 86 18.17 3.40 -9.81
CA THR A 86 17.00 3.72 -10.67
C THR A 86 16.98 2.83 -11.91
N ALA A 87 15.81 2.78 -12.56
CA ALA A 87 15.60 2.00 -13.79
C ALA A 87 16.00 0.52 -13.65
N ASP A 88 16.91 0.03 -14.46
CA ASP A 88 17.46 -1.32 -14.52
C ASP A 88 18.80 -1.47 -13.78
N LEU A 89 19.26 -0.42 -13.09
CA LEU A 89 20.51 -0.46 -12.34
C LEU A 89 20.34 -1.24 -11.06
N VAL A 90 21.20 -2.23 -10.89
CA VAL A 90 21.26 -3.10 -9.71
C VAL A 90 22.60 -2.92 -9.02
N GLY A 91 22.55 -2.86 -7.70
CA GLY A 91 23.73 -2.79 -6.83
C GLY A 91 23.79 -3.96 -5.86
N VAL A 92 24.96 -4.59 -5.77
CA VAL A 92 25.29 -5.59 -4.75
C VAL A 92 26.30 -4.99 -3.80
N ASP A 93 26.08 -5.10 -2.50
CA ASP A 93 27.01 -4.65 -1.43
C ASP A 93 27.49 -5.86 -0.63
N LEU A 94 28.78 -6.09 -0.62
CA LEU A 94 29.43 -7.18 0.11
C LEU A 94 30.22 -6.56 1.27
N ASP A 95 29.64 -6.61 2.47
CA ASP A 95 30.19 -5.98 3.66
C ASP A 95 31.31 -6.82 4.31
N HIS A 96 32.43 -6.17 4.65
CA HIS A 96 33.55 -6.76 5.42
C HIS A 96 34.07 -8.07 4.82
N VAL A 97 34.32 -8.11 3.51
CA VAL A 97 34.76 -9.29 2.76
C VAL A 97 36.25 -9.27 2.42
N ILE A 98 36.95 -8.18 2.75
CA ILE A 98 38.38 -8.04 2.54
C ILE A 98 39.05 -8.01 3.90
N GLY A 99 39.94 -9.01 4.16
CA GLY A 99 40.73 -9.08 5.38
C GLY A 99 41.80 -7.99 5.51
N ALA A 100 42.35 -7.83 6.71
CA ALA A 100 43.44 -6.86 6.96
C ALA A 100 44.70 -7.15 6.12
N ASP A 101 44.86 -8.36 5.66
CA ASP A 101 45.92 -8.83 4.73
C ASP A 101 45.59 -8.55 3.25
N GLY A 102 44.40 -7.97 2.97
CA GLY A 102 43.93 -7.69 1.61
C GLY A 102 43.32 -8.89 0.89
N VAL A 103 43.23 -10.06 1.55
CA VAL A 103 42.64 -11.28 0.97
C VAL A 103 41.11 -11.17 1.00
N ILE A 104 40.50 -11.52 -0.13
CA ILE A 104 39.01 -11.55 -0.28
C ILE A 104 38.54 -12.94 0.21
N GLU A 105 37.47 -12.93 1.00
CA GLU A 105 36.86 -14.17 1.48
C GLU A 105 36.39 -15.07 0.32
N PRO A 106 36.54 -16.43 0.43
CA PRO A 106 36.23 -17.34 -0.68
C PRO A 106 34.84 -17.20 -1.27
N TRP A 107 33.79 -17.01 -0.43
CA TRP A 107 32.44 -16.86 -0.91
C TRP A 107 32.23 -15.54 -1.70
N ALA A 108 32.95 -14.48 -1.32
CA ALA A 108 32.89 -13.20 -2.03
C ALA A 108 33.70 -13.28 -3.33
N ALA A 109 34.78 -14.06 -3.37
CA ALA A 109 35.53 -14.35 -4.59
C ALA A 109 34.66 -15.12 -5.61
N ASP A 110 33.83 -16.06 -5.15
CA ASP A 110 32.87 -16.76 -6.00
C ASP A 110 31.83 -15.76 -6.60
N VAL A 111 31.36 -14.80 -5.80
CA VAL A 111 30.46 -13.74 -6.30
C VAL A 111 31.17 -12.90 -7.37
N ILE A 112 32.39 -12.45 -7.11
CA ILE A 112 33.19 -11.66 -8.08
C ILE A 112 33.34 -12.43 -9.40
N GLU A 113 33.67 -13.71 -9.34
CA GLU A 113 33.82 -14.53 -10.54
C GLU A 113 32.52 -14.65 -11.35
N ARG A 114 31.39 -14.77 -10.68
CA ARG A 114 30.06 -14.79 -11.34
C ARG A 114 29.68 -13.47 -12.00
N PHE A 115 30.14 -12.35 -11.41
CA PHE A 115 29.96 -11.01 -11.96
C PHE A 115 31.17 -10.55 -12.79
N ARG A 116 31.95 -11.48 -13.34
CA ARG A 116 33.11 -11.17 -14.20
C ARG A 116 32.68 -10.24 -15.36
N GLY A 117 33.40 -9.13 -15.50
CA GLY A 117 33.11 -8.08 -16.46
C GLY A 117 32.16 -7.00 -15.97
N ALA A 118 31.50 -7.17 -14.82
CA ALA A 118 30.74 -6.09 -14.18
C ALA A 118 31.66 -5.08 -13.47
N TYR A 119 31.17 -3.86 -13.28
CA TYR A 119 31.90 -2.85 -12.50
C TYR A 119 31.88 -3.21 -11.02
N ILE A 120 33.05 -3.46 -10.48
CA ILE A 120 33.27 -3.82 -9.08
C ILE A 120 34.25 -2.82 -8.47
N GLU A 121 33.93 -2.30 -7.29
CA GLU A 121 34.77 -1.35 -6.56
C GLU A 121 34.82 -1.66 -5.06
N ARG A 122 35.84 -1.10 -4.36
CA ARG A 122 35.91 -1.14 -2.90
C ARG A 122 34.92 -0.18 -2.26
N SER A 123 34.30 -0.59 -1.15
CA SER A 123 33.46 0.26 -0.32
C SER A 123 34.26 1.42 0.30
N PRO A 124 33.62 2.50 0.79
CA PRO A 124 34.34 3.61 1.42
C PRO A 124 35.23 3.22 2.62
N GLY A 125 34.92 2.14 3.31
CA GLY A 125 35.74 1.59 4.41
C GLY A 125 36.99 0.85 3.92
N GLY A 126 37.02 0.43 2.64
CA GLY A 126 38.10 -0.32 2.05
C GLY A 126 38.04 -1.83 2.28
N ASP A 127 37.17 -2.31 3.16
CA ASP A 127 37.04 -3.70 3.60
C ASP A 127 35.82 -4.45 2.99
N GLY A 128 34.97 -3.74 2.26
CA GLY A 128 33.85 -4.30 1.51
C GLY A 128 33.97 -4.05 0.01
N LEU A 129 33.08 -4.68 -0.78
CA LEU A 129 33.00 -4.55 -2.23
C LEU A 129 31.60 -4.15 -2.69
N ARG A 130 31.53 -3.44 -3.80
CA ARG A 130 30.29 -3.10 -4.49
C ARG A 130 30.34 -3.47 -5.94
N ILE A 131 29.22 -4.02 -6.44
CA ILE A 131 29.07 -4.40 -7.83
C ILE A 131 27.90 -3.60 -8.38
N PHE A 132 28.08 -2.97 -9.53
CA PHE A 132 27.03 -2.30 -10.27
C PHE A 132 26.85 -2.97 -11.63
N CYS A 133 25.63 -3.38 -11.92
CA CYS A 133 25.25 -4.02 -13.17
C CYS A 133 23.82 -3.67 -13.58
N ARG A 134 23.39 -4.10 -14.76
CA ARG A 134 22.03 -4.00 -15.23
C ARG A 134 21.29 -5.32 -15.06
N GLY A 135 19.99 -5.26 -14.82
CA GLY A 135 19.12 -6.41 -14.69
C GLY A 135 17.94 -6.16 -13.73
N ILE A 136 17.31 -7.24 -13.31
CA ILE A 136 16.17 -7.23 -12.39
C ILE A 136 16.57 -7.96 -11.12
N ALA A 137 16.66 -7.24 -10.00
CA ALA A 137 16.79 -7.87 -8.69
C ALA A 137 15.44 -8.47 -8.29
N ARG A 138 15.32 -9.80 -8.30
CA ARG A 138 14.08 -10.51 -7.91
C ARG A 138 13.67 -10.24 -6.45
N HIS A 139 14.64 -9.94 -5.61
CA HIS A 139 14.44 -9.60 -4.21
C HIS A 139 15.49 -8.57 -3.79
N SER A 140 15.05 -7.55 -3.04
CA SER A 140 15.96 -6.58 -2.45
C SER A 140 16.06 -6.83 -0.94
N GLY A 141 17.28 -6.97 -0.43
CA GLY A 141 17.49 -7.24 0.99
C GLY A 141 18.88 -7.76 1.30
N LYS A 142 19.02 -8.38 2.47
CA LYS A 142 20.27 -8.94 3.00
C LYS A 142 20.25 -10.45 2.97
N GLY A 143 21.42 -11.03 2.73
CA GLY A 143 21.65 -12.48 2.72
C GLY A 143 23.14 -12.83 2.81
N GLY A 144 23.48 -14.05 2.38
CA GLY A 144 24.83 -14.57 2.42
C GLY A 144 25.35 -14.88 3.82
N PRO A 145 26.62 -15.28 3.95
CA PRO A 145 27.22 -15.61 5.24
C PRO A 145 27.19 -14.41 6.20
N GLY A 146 26.52 -14.58 7.34
CA GLY A 146 26.39 -13.52 8.35
C GLY A 146 25.56 -12.29 7.91
N ASN A 147 24.69 -12.41 6.89
CA ASN A 147 23.94 -11.31 6.29
C ASN A 147 24.82 -10.17 5.72
N ARG A 148 26.00 -10.52 5.19
CA ARG A 148 26.97 -9.57 4.65
C ARG A 148 26.87 -9.36 3.14
N CYS A 149 25.88 -9.95 2.47
CA CYS A 149 25.53 -9.70 1.08
C CYS A 149 24.21 -8.92 1.01
N GLU A 150 24.23 -7.75 0.41
CA GLU A 150 23.01 -6.95 0.19
C GLU A 150 22.78 -6.80 -1.31
N LEU A 151 21.52 -7.02 -1.77
CA LEU A 151 21.11 -6.89 -3.16
C LEU A 151 19.99 -5.85 -3.27
N TYR A 152 20.14 -4.86 -4.15
CA TYR A 152 19.19 -3.78 -4.34
C TYR A 152 19.01 -3.44 -5.81
N GLY A 153 17.77 -3.14 -6.22
CA GLY A 153 17.42 -2.74 -7.58
C GLY A 153 16.13 -1.94 -7.64
N LYS A 154 15.51 -1.88 -8.81
CA LYS A 154 14.28 -1.11 -9.06
C LYS A 154 13.19 -1.42 -8.03
N GLY A 155 12.62 -0.38 -7.44
CA GLY A 155 11.58 -0.51 -6.40
C GLY A 155 12.12 -0.59 -4.98
N SER A 156 13.44 -0.64 -4.79
CA SER A 156 14.08 -0.53 -3.48
C SER A 156 14.57 0.91 -3.27
N PRO A 157 14.04 1.66 -2.28
CA PRO A 157 14.46 3.04 -2.04
C PRO A 157 15.84 3.07 -1.35
N ARG A 158 16.88 2.72 -2.09
CA ARG A 158 18.25 2.63 -1.62
C ARG A 158 19.20 3.43 -2.52
N TYR A 159 20.30 3.90 -1.92
CA TYR A 159 21.45 4.38 -2.64
C TYR A 159 22.68 3.58 -2.17
N LEU A 160 23.64 3.43 -3.06
CA LEU A 160 24.96 2.90 -2.73
C LEU A 160 26.02 3.99 -2.90
N THR A 161 26.98 4.04 -1.99
CA THR A 161 28.11 4.97 -2.12
C THR A 161 29.02 4.50 -3.24
N VAL A 162 29.63 5.44 -3.97
CA VAL A 162 30.53 5.17 -5.09
C VAL A 162 31.90 5.76 -4.80
N THR A 163 32.95 4.97 -5.02
CA THR A 163 34.33 5.34 -4.68
C THR A 163 35.27 5.42 -5.88
N GLY A 164 34.97 4.69 -6.95
CA GLY A 164 35.86 4.56 -8.11
C GLY A 164 37.10 3.69 -7.86
N HIS A 165 37.28 3.12 -6.66
CA HIS A 165 38.38 2.19 -6.37
C HIS A 165 38.09 0.80 -6.97
N ARG A 166 38.27 0.70 -8.29
CA ARG A 166 37.93 -0.47 -9.10
C ARG A 166 38.69 -1.73 -8.68
N LEU A 167 38.00 -2.85 -8.75
CA LEU A 167 38.59 -4.19 -8.72
C LEU A 167 38.53 -4.77 -10.16
N GLY A 168 39.59 -4.58 -10.91
CA GLY A 168 39.64 -4.96 -12.35
C GLY A 168 39.07 -3.91 -13.29
N GLU A 169 38.83 -4.28 -14.55
CA GLU A 169 38.42 -3.36 -15.63
C GLU A 169 36.96 -3.57 -16.10
N GLY A 170 36.09 -4.07 -15.21
CA GLY A 170 34.69 -4.31 -15.54
C GLY A 170 33.89 -3.02 -15.82
N GLU A 171 32.79 -3.14 -16.55
CA GLU A 171 31.86 -2.06 -16.90
C GLU A 171 30.44 -2.36 -16.39
N VAL A 172 29.48 -1.42 -16.51
CA VAL A 172 28.08 -1.66 -16.13
C VAL A 172 27.39 -2.48 -17.22
N ILE A 173 27.48 -3.81 -17.09
CA ILE A 173 26.97 -4.77 -18.07
C ILE A 173 25.63 -5.39 -17.64
N GLU A 174 24.91 -6.00 -18.57
CA GLU A 174 23.80 -6.89 -18.27
C GLU A 174 24.30 -8.14 -17.56
N ALA A 175 23.78 -8.43 -16.36
CA ALA A 175 24.25 -9.52 -15.52
C ALA A 175 23.12 -10.36 -14.91
N GLN A 176 21.98 -10.55 -15.62
CA GLN A 176 20.80 -11.22 -15.09
C GLN A 176 21.09 -12.63 -14.57
N ALA A 177 21.88 -13.42 -15.28
CA ALA A 177 22.24 -14.77 -14.84
C ALA A 177 23.04 -14.79 -13.53
N ALA A 178 23.95 -13.81 -13.34
CA ALA A 178 24.69 -13.66 -12.10
C ALA A 178 23.80 -13.19 -10.93
N LEU A 179 22.84 -12.30 -11.21
CA LEU A 179 21.86 -11.84 -10.23
C LEU A 179 20.91 -12.97 -9.79
N ASP A 180 20.45 -13.79 -10.70
CA ASP A 180 19.61 -14.95 -10.40
C ASP A 180 20.37 -15.98 -9.56
N TRP A 181 21.62 -16.30 -9.93
CA TRP A 181 22.48 -17.16 -9.14
C TRP A 181 22.77 -16.59 -7.74
N LEU A 182 23.06 -15.29 -7.62
CA LEU A 182 23.29 -14.62 -6.33
C LEU A 182 22.06 -14.73 -5.44
N HIS A 183 20.88 -14.53 -6.03
CA HIS A 183 19.62 -14.67 -5.32
C HIS A 183 19.41 -16.09 -4.80
N GLU A 184 19.58 -17.09 -5.64
CA GLU A 184 19.39 -18.51 -5.29
C GLU A 184 20.42 -19.00 -4.26
N THR A 185 21.67 -18.55 -4.37
CA THR A 185 22.77 -19.06 -3.54
C THR A 185 22.87 -18.34 -2.19
N HIS A 186 22.67 -17.02 -2.17
CA HIS A 186 22.96 -16.19 -1.02
C HIS A 186 21.77 -15.47 -0.41
N MET A 187 20.64 -15.31 -1.14
CA MET A 187 19.51 -14.52 -0.64
C MET A 187 18.33 -15.37 -0.16
N THR A 188 18.30 -16.66 -0.41
CA THR A 188 17.18 -17.56 -0.07
C THR A 188 17.25 -18.20 1.32
N GLY A 189 18.18 -17.82 2.18
CA GLY A 189 18.19 -18.21 3.61
C GLY A 189 18.36 -19.70 3.93
N THR A 190 18.72 -20.56 2.98
CA THR A 190 19.05 -21.96 3.23
C THR A 190 20.55 -22.09 3.62
N LYS A 191 20.81 -22.61 4.82
CA LYS A 191 22.16 -23.01 5.24
C LYS A 191 22.75 -23.96 4.18
N PRO A 192 23.95 -23.72 3.65
CA PRO A 192 24.63 -24.69 2.81
C PRO A 192 24.85 -25.98 3.62
N ALA A 193 24.41 -27.11 3.09
CA ALA A 193 24.87 -28.40 3.58
C ALA A 193 26.40 -28.46 3.37
N ALA A 194 27.12 -28.92 4.40
CA ALA A 194 28.56 -29.08 4.35
C ALA A 194 28.97 -29.87 3.09
N PRO A 195 30.06 -29.50 2.40
CA PRO A 195 30.46 -30.19 1.20
C PRO A 195 30.83 -31.62 1.54
N ARG A 196 30.15 -32.58 0.93
CA ARG A 196 30.62 -33.96 0.88
C ARG A 196 31.92 -33.97 0.07
N PRO A 197 32.91 -34.77 0.49
CA PRO A 197 34.14 -34.91 -0.28
C PRO A 197 33.79 -35.35 -1.71
N ALA A 198 34.38 -34.67 -2.67
CA ALA A 198 34.25 -35.02 -4.07
C ALA A 198 34.76 -36.45 -4.28
N ALA A 199 33.87 -37.33 -4.72
CA ALA A 199 34.28 -38.60 -5.28
C ALA A 199 35.03 -38.31 -6.57
N ALA A 200 36.16 -38.94 -6.76
CA ALA A 200 36.97 -38.87 -7.98
C ALA A 200 36.10 -39.18 -9.21
N PRO A 201 36.33 -38.50 -10.33
CA PRO A 201 35.53 -38.75 -11.53
C PRO A 201 35.75 -40.20 -11.98
N PRO A 202 34.67 -40.93 -12.33
CA PRO A 202 34.85 -42.23 -12.95
C PRO A 202 35.49 -42.05 -14.32
N VAL A 203 36.47 -42.86 -14.60
CA VAL A 203 37.08 -43.01 -15.91
C VAL A 203 35.97 -43.31 -16.91
N PRO A 204 35.89 -42.60 -18.06
CA PRO A 204 34.85 -42.89 -19.04
C PRO A 204 35.07 -44.29 -19.62
N PRO A 205 34.03 -45.12 -19.70
CA PRO A 205 34.10 -46.35 -20.48
C PRO A 205 34.27 -45.94 -21.97
N ALA A 206 35.05 -46.72 -22.68
CA ALA A 206 35.34 -46.55 -24.08
C ALA A 206 34.08 -46.34 -24.89
N ALA A 207 34.16 -45.40 -25.81
CA ALA A 207 33.06 -44.97 -26.72
C ALA A 207 32.40 -46.17 -27.40
N ALA A 208 31.14 -46.39 -27.12
CA ALA A 208 30.25 -47.06 -28.06
C ALA A 208 30.00 -46.14 -29.26
N PRO A 209 29.72 -46.63 -30.46
CA PRO A 209 29.53 -45.80 -31.64
C PRO A 209 28.38 -44.81 -31.40
N ALA A 210 28.60 -43.58 -31.84
CA ALA A 210 27.64 -42.48 -31.70
C ALA A 210 26.26 -42.92 -32.25
N ASP A 211 25.25 -42.94 -31.37
CA ASP A 211 23.87 -43.07 -31.78
C ASP A 211 23.53 -41.83 -32.62
N ALA A 212 23.10 -42.07 -33.87
CA ALA A 212 22.62 -41.03 -34.77
C ALA A 212 21.46 -40.31 -34.06
N GLU A 213 21.47 -38.95 -34.07
CA GLU A 213 20.33 -38.18 -33.56
C GLU A 213 19.03 -38.67 -34.15
N PRO A 214 17.93 -38.84 -33.36
CA PRO A 214 16.70 -39.42 -33.87
C PRO A 214 16.12 -38.57 -35.00
N THR A 215 15.73 -39.24 -36.08
CA THR A 215 15.11 -38.54 -37.23
C THR A 215 13.73 -38.02 -36.87
N ASP A 216 13.18 -37.12 -37.69
CA ASP A 216 11.81 -36.60 -37.49
C ASP A 216 10.76 -37.74 -37.36
N SER A 217 10.95 -38.82 -38.11
CA SER A 217 10.10 -40.03 -38.08
C SER A 217 10.22 -40.78 -36.75
N ASP A 218 11.46 -40.92 -36.26
CA ASP A 218 11.71 -41.62 -35.00
C ASP A 218 11.08 -40.87 -33.80
N VAL A 219 11.20 -39.52 -33.76
CA VAL A 219 10.57 -38.69 -32.74
C VAL A 219 9.06 -38.80 -32.74
N LEU A 220 8.43 -38.80 -33.95
CA LEU A 220 6.98 -38.97 -34.07
C LEU A 220 6.51 -40.39 -33.66
N GLU A 221 7.27 -41.44 -34.00
CA GLU A 221 6.95 -42.80 -33.58
C GLU A 221 7.10 -43.00 -32.07
N LEU A 222 8.17 -42.49 -31.47
CA LEU A 222 8.40 -42.52 -30.01
C LEU A 222 7.28 -41.77 -29.28
N ALA A 223 6.88 -40.58 -29.76
CA ALA A 223 5.81 -39.79 -29.14
C ALA A 223 4.45 -40.54 -29.23
N ARG A 224 4.17 -41.23 -30.36
CA ARG A 224 2.96 -42.05 -30.53
C ARG A 224 2.96 -43.32 -29.64
N ALA A 225 4.12 -43.94 -29.47
CA ALA A 225 4.28 -45.12 -28.65
C ALA A 225 4.37 -44.85 -27.16
N SER A 226 4.48 -43.57 -26.75
CA SER A 226 4.59 -43.15 -25.35
C SER A 226 3.28 -43.41 -24.57
N ALA A 227 3.34 -43.37 -23.25
CA ALA A 227 2.16 -43.44 -22.37
C ALA A 227 1.11 -42.35 -22.72
N HIS A 228 1.51 -41.26 -23.36
CA HIS A 228 0.67 -40.13 -23.78
C HIS A 228 0.34 -40.14 -25.28
N GLY A 229 0.55 -41.23 -25.98
CA GLY A 229 0.39 -41.34 -27.42
C GLY A 229 -0.99 -40.98 -27.97
N LYS A 230 -2.07 -41.27 -27.27
CA LYS A 230 -3.44 -40.84 -27.62
C LYS A 230 -3.54 -39.29 -27.60
N ARG A 231 -3.03 -38.66 -26.55
CA ARG A 231 -3.03 -37.21 -26.43
C ARG A 231 -2.14 -36.54 -27.47
N PHE A 232 -0.98 -37.14 -27.72
CA PHE A 232 -0.09 -36.69 -28.82
C PHE A 232 -0.80 -36.72 -30.15
N ALA A 233 -1.49 -37.80 -30.48
CA ALA A 233 -2.21 -37.94 -31.76
C ALA A 233 -3.32 -36.89 -31.90
N ALA A 234 -4.11 -36.64 -30.87
CA ALA A 234 -5.16 -35.62 -30.83
C ALA A 234 -4.58 -34.19 -31.04
N LEU A 235 -3.55 -33.82 -30.31
CA LEU A 235 -2.89 -32.52 -30.46
C LEU A 235 -2.21 -32.38 -31.80
N PHE A 236 -1.55 -33.44 -32.29
CA PHE A 236 -0.85 -33.42 -33.59
C PHE A 236 -1.83 -33.31 -34.78
N SER A 237 -3.06 -33.84 -34.63
CA SER A 237 -4.14 -33.66 -35.62
C SER A 237 -4.82 -32.29 -35.57
N GLY A 238 -4.56 -31.48 -34.52
CA GLY A 238 -5.09 -30.13 -34.39
C GLY A 238 -6.21 -29.94 -33.35
N GLU A 239 -6.46 -30.92 -32.51
CA GLU A 239 -7.46 -30.82 -31.44
C GLU A 239 -6.93 -29.96 -30.28
N ALA A 240 -7.12 -28.63 -30.37
CA ALA A 240 -6.59 -27.67 -29.39
C ALA A 240 -7.51 -27.40 -28.19
N GLY A 241 -8.78 -27.81 -28.24
CA GLY A 241 -9.77 -27.36 -27.26
C GLY A 241 -9.94 -25.83 -27.23
N ALA A 242 -10.32 -25.28 -26.11
CA ALA A 242 -10.47 -23.83 -25.94
C ALA A 242 -9.14 -23.09 -25.74
N ASP A 243 -8.08 -23.76 -25.28
CA ASP A 243 -6.75 -23.17 -25.05
C ASP A 243 -5.72 -23.61 -26.09
N HIS A 244 -5.67 -22.87 -27.18
CA HIS A 244 -4.69 -23.10 -28.23
C HIS A 244 -3.23 -22.92 -27.78
N SER A 245 -2.96 -22.09 -26.77
CA SER A 245 -1.57 -21.83 -26.30
C SER A 245 -1.09 -22.95 -25.38
N GLY A 246 -1.97 -23.49 -24.55
CA GLY A 246 -1.73 -24.70 -23.74
C GLY A 246 -1.55 -25.94 -24.64
N ALA A 247 -2.34 -26.06 -25.70
CA ALA A 247 -2.20 -27.13 -26.69
C ALA A 247 -0.85 -27.09 -27.44
N ASP A 248 -0.38 -25.91 -27.86
CA ASP A 248 0.95 -25.70 -28.45
C ASP A 248 2.05 -26.17 -27.50
N PHE A 249 1.96 -25.77 -26.22
CA PHE A 249 2.93 -26.11 -25.20
C PHE A 249 2.92 -27.62 -24.87
N ALA A 250 1.72 -28.23 -24.79
CA ALA A 250 1.57 -29.65 -24.54
C ALA A 250 2.12 -30.51 -25.69
N LEU A 251 1.85 -30.14 -26.94
CA LEU A 251 2.40 -30.85 -28.09
C LEU A 251 3.93 -30.78 -28.10
N LEU A 252 4.50 -29.60 -27.88
CA LEU A 252 5.95 -29.44 -27.83
C LEU A 252 6.57 -30.21 -26.66
N ALA A 253 5.91 -30.26 -25.50
CA ALA A 253 6.40 -31.01 -24.35
C ALA A 253 6.49 -32.51 -24.65
N LEU A 254 5.49 -33.05 -25.35
CA LEU A 254 5.47 -34.46 -25.78
C LEU A 254 6.57 -34.77 -26.80
N LEU A 255 6.89 -33.85 -27.72
CA LEU A 255 7.99 -33.98 -28.67
C LEU A 255 9.36 -33.79 -27.96
N ALA A 256 9.49 -32.83 -27.07
CA ALA A 256 10.74 -32.51 -26.38
C ALA A 256 11.21 -33.63 -25.42
N ALA A 257 10.33 -34.54 -25.04
CA ALA A 257 10.70 -35.75 -24.31
C ALA A 257 11.64 -36.68 -25.13
N HIS A 258 11.63 -36.54 -26.47
CA HIS A 258 12.34 -37.39 -27.39
C HIS A 258 13.43 -36.70 -28.21
N THR A 259 13.48 -35.35 -28.21
CA THR A 259 14.53 -34.55 -28.86
C THR A 259 14.78 -33.24 -28.14
N ARG A 260 16.04 -32.78 -28.20
CA ARG A 260 16.42 -31.43 -27.67
C ARG A 260 16.75 -30.45 -28.79
N ASP A 261 16.66 -30.87 -30.04
CA ASP A 261 16.91 -29.99 -31.19
C ASP A 261 15.73 -29.05 -31.41
N ALA A 262 15.95 -27.75 -31.10
CA ALA A 262 14.93 -26.71 -31.30
C ALA A 262 14.46 -26.56 -32.72
N ALA A 263 15.35 -26.79 -33.71
CA ALA A 263 15.00 -26.72 -35.13
C ALA A 263 14.12 -27.91 -35.55
N GLN A 264 14.38 -29.09 -34.96
CA GLN A 264 13.55 -30.27 -35.17
C GLN A 264 12.16 -30.09 -34.53
N LEU A 265 12.09 -29.53 -33.32
CA LEU A 265 10.80 -29.24 -32.66
C LEU A 265 9.98 -28.22 -33.49
N ASP A 266 10.59 -27.18 -34.06
CA ASP A 266 9.91 -26.22 -34.94
C ASP A 266 9.39 -26.91 -36.22
N ARG A 267 10.21 -27.74 -36.88
CA ARG A 267 9.79 -28.48 -38.07
C ARG A 267 8.64 -29.45 -37.80
N LEU A 268 8.69 -30.16 -36.64
CA LEU A 268 7.65 -31.10 -36.26
C LEU A 268 6.35 -30.38 -35.89
N PHE A 269 6.43 -29.24 -35.16
CA PHE A 269 5.26 -28.44 -34.85
C PHE A 269 4.57 -27.90 -36.10
N ARG A 270 5.32 -27.41 -37.09
CA ARG A 270 4.80 -26.91 -38.36
C ARG A 270 4.05 -27.98 -39.16
N ARG A 271 4.30 -29.27 -38.92
CA ARG A 271 3.59 -30.39 -39.52
C ARG A 271 2.32 -30.78 -38.80
N SER A 272 2.06 -30.21 -37.64
CA SER A 272 0.85 -30.48 -36.83
C SER A 272 -0.33 -29.63 -37.29
N GLY A 273 -1.54 -30.07 -36.97
CA GLY A 273 -2.76 -29.32 -37.20
C GLY A 273 -2.90 -28.08 -36.28
N LEU A 274 -2.00 -27.88 -35.30
CA LEU A 274 -1.96 -26.69 -34.46
C LEU A 274 -1.22 -25.51 -35.09
N MET A 275 -0.55 -25.71 -36.24
CA MET A 275 0.17 -24.65 -36.95
C MET A 275 -0.79 -23.53 -37.40
N ARG A 276 -0.45 -22.29 -37.07
CA ARG A 276 -1.21 -21.09 -37.41
C ARG A 276 -0.30 -19.86 -37.47
N ASP A 277 -0.77 -18.76 -38.06
CA ASP A 277 0.02 -17.50 -38.26
C ASP A 277 0.65 -16.94 -36.98
N LYS A 278 0.03 -17.17 -35.80
CA LYS A 278 0.59 -16.79 -34.50
C LYS A 278 1.96 -17.41 -34.24
N TRP A 279 2.28 -18.57 -34.84
CA TRP A 279 3.56 -19.25 -34.61
C TRP A 279 4.74 -18.41 -35.06
N ASP A 280 4.59 -17.69 -36.17
CA ASP A 280 5.60 -16.84 -36.73
C ASP A 280 5.49 -15.36 -36.32
N ALA A 281 4.45 -15.04 -35.52
CA ALA A 281 4.26 -13.69 -35.00
C ALA A 281 5.44 -13.27 -34.09
N ARG A 282 6.01 -12.09 -34.36
CA ARG A 282 7.15 -11.56 -33.60
C ARG A 282 6.71 -10.89 -32.31
N HIS A 283 7.41 -11.24 -31.21
CA HIS A 283 7.34 -10.59 -29.91
C HIS A 283 8.77 -10.16 -29.50
N GLY A 284 9.14 -8.93 -29.81
CA GLY A 284 10.51 -8.45 -29.66
C GLY A 284 11.46 -9.05 -30.72
N THR A 285 12.56 -9.64 -30.27
CA THR A 285 13.59 -10.23 -31.13
C THR A 285 13.28 -11.67 -31.59
N GLN A 286 12.29 -12.35 -31.01
CA GLN A 286 11.96 -13.75 -31.25
C GLN A 286 10.52 -13.93 -31.71
N THR A 287 10.24 -15.04 -32.44
CA THR A 287 8.88 -15.45 -32.77
C THR A 287 8.18 -16.11 -31.57
N TYR A 288 6.83 -16.18 -31.60
CA TYR A 288 6.07 -16.91 -30.58
C TYR A 288 6.52 -18.38 -30.51
N GLY A 289 6.74 -19.04 -31.67
CA GLY A 289 7.21 -20.42 -31.73
C GLY A 289 8.58 -20.60 -31.06
N ALA A 290 9.55 -19.74 -31.41
CA ALA A 290 10.89 -19.81 -30.82
C ALA A 290 10.88 -19.66 -29.29
N ARG A 291 10.06 -18.74 -28.74
CA ARG A 291 9.89 -18.56 -27.29
C ARG A 291 9.23 -19.77 -26.63
N THR A 292 8.21 -20.35 -27.28
CA THR A 292 7.50 -21.51 -26.75
C THR A 292 8.40 -22.74 -26.72
N ILE A 293 9.21 -22.97 -27.76
CA ILE A 293 10.20 -24.05 -27.81
C ILE A 293 11.24 -23.87 -26.71
N ALA A 294 11.82 -22.68 -26.55
CA ALA A 294 12.79 -22.40 -25.50
C ALA A 294 12.23 -22.70 -24.10
N ALA A 295 10.99 -22.25 -23.82
CA ALA A 295 10.33 -22.48 -22.55
C ALA A 295 10.01 -23.97 -22.28
N VAL A 296 9.71 -24.74 -23.32
CA VAL A 296 9.50 -26.19 -23.21
C VAL A 296 10.82 -26.91 -22.94
N LEU A 297 11.88 -26.56 -23.69
CA LEU A 297 13.20 -27.15 -23.50
C LEU A 297 13.79 -26.89 -22.11
N GLU A 298 13.45 -25.77 -21.48
CA GLU A 298 13.83 -25.46 -20.11
C GLU A 298 13.10 -26.34 -19.07
N LYS A 299 11.82 -26.68 -19.32
CA LYS A 299 10.93 -27.30 -18.32
C LYS A 299 10.80 -28.81 -18.45
N VAL A 300 11.02 -29.37 -19.63
CA VAL A 300 10.81 -30.79 -19.94
C VAL A 300 12.15 -31.53 -19.98
N PRO A 301 12.45 -32.53 -19.13
CA PRO A 301 13.70 -33.30 -19.19
C PRO A 301 13.68 -34.29 -20.38
N LEU A 302 14.86 -34.62 -20.91
CA LEU A 302 15.02 -35.68 -21.92
C LEU A 302 14.78 -37.05 -21.30
N GLY A 303 14.11 -37.96 -22.02
CA GLY A 303 13.90 -39.35 -21.58
C GLY A 303 12.60 -39.63 -20.84
N GLY A 304 11.64 -38.69 -20.85
CA GLY A 304 10.23 -38.97 -20.48
C GLY A 304 9.97 -39.36 -19.04
N ALA A 305 10.78 -38.91 -18.09
CA ALA A 305 10.42 -39.00 -16.67
C ALA A 305 9.07 -38.30 -16.48
N ASP A 306 8.11 -39.02 -16.04
CA ASP A 306 6.69 -38.76 -15.77
C ASP A 306 6.18 -37.34 -16.17
N LEU A 307 5.83 -37.18 -17.45
CA LEU A 307 5.16 -35.99 -17.97
C LEU A 307 3.70 -35.86 -17.51
N SER A 308 3.16 -36.87 -16.80
CA SER A 308 1.74 -36.95 -16.44
C SER A 308 1.34 -35.77 -15.56
N GLU A 309 2.12 -35.45 -14.53
CA GLU A 309 1.85 -34.31 -13.64
C GLU A 309 2.00 -32.96 -14.38
N PHE A 310 2.99 -32.84 -15.25
CA PHE A 310 3.21 -31.65 -16.08
C PHE A 310 2.08 -31.44 -17.08
N LEU A 311 1.68 -32.49 -17.81
CA LEU A 311 0.57 -32.41 -18.77
C LEU A 311 -0.78 -32.18 -18.10
N ALA A 312 -1.01 -32.77 -16.93
CA ALA A 312 -2.20 -32.48 -16.12
C ALA A 312 -2.28 -31.02 -15.65
N SER A 313 -1.13 -30.38 -15.43
CA SER A 313 -1.09 -28.96 -15.07
C SER A 313 -1.49 -28.04 -16.25
N LEU A 314 -1.37 -28.51 -17.49
CA LEU A 314 -1.76 -27.77 -18.72
C LEU A 314 -3.26 -27.98 -19.07
N ASP A 315 -3.91 -29.03 -18.55
CA ASP A 315 -5.32 -29.33 -18.82
C ASP A 315 -6.31 -28.55 -17.95
N ARG A 316 -5.81 -27.76 -17.04
CA ARG A 316 -6.68 -26.92 -16.20
C ARG A 316 -7.26 -25.79 -17.02
N PRO A 317 -8.59 -25.57 -16.95
CA PRO A 317 -9.19 -24.44 -17.63
C PRO A 317 -8.46 -23.15 -17.21
N VAL A 318 -8.08 -22.34 -18.18
CA VAL A 318 -7.51 -21.00 -17.92
C VAL A 318 -8.66 -20.13 -17.44
N PHE A 319 -8.90 -20.13 -16.13
CA PHE A 319 -9.84 -19.21 -15.54
C PHE A 319 -9.24 -17.79 -15.55
N ASP A 320 -10.05 -16.81 -15.92
CA ASP A 320 -9.69 -15.43 -15.69
C ASP A 320 -9.51 -15.22 -14.17
N ARG A 321 -8.27 -14.92 -13.77
CA ARG A 321 -7.93 -14.67 -12.36
C ARG A 321 -8.83 -13.59 -11.74
N ALA A 322 -9.17 -12.55 -12.50
CA ALA A 322 -10.00 -11.46 -12.01
C ALA A 322 -11.43 -11.96 -11.71
N GLU A 323 -11.98 -12.79 -12.57
CA GLU A 323 -13.30 -13.39 -12.36
C GLU A 323 -13.28 -14.42 -11.23
N ALA A 324 -12.23 -15.24 -11.13
CA ALA A 324 -12.08 -16.21 -10.03
C ALA A 324 -11.97 -15.51 -8.67
N VAL A 325 -11.17 -14.45 -8.58
CA VAL A 325 -11.05 -13.63 -7.34
C VAL A 325 -12.37 -12.94 -7.02
N LYS A 326 -13.06 -12.39 -8.02
CA LYS A 326 -14.38 -11.77 -7.82
C LYS A 326 -15.37 -12.77 -7.24
N ARG A 327 -15.46 -13.98 -7.81
CA ARG A 327 -16.37 -15.03 -7.36
C ARG A 327 -15.97 -15.62 -6.00
N ALA A 328 -14.68 -15.79 -5.72
CA ALA A 328 -14.20 -16.16 -4.39
C ALA A 328 -14.60 -15.12 -3.33
N ARG A 329 -14.50 -13.83 -3.67
CA ARG A 329 -14.97 -12.74 -2.82
C ARG A 329 -16.48 -12.83 -2.58
N GLU A 330 -17.24 -13.19 -3.60
CA GLU A 330 -18.68 -13.40 -3.50
C GLU A 330 -19.04 -14.57 -2.59
N LEU A 331 -18.31 -15.68 -2.69
CA LEU A 331 -18.54 -16.89 -1.89
C LEU A 331 -18.08 -16.74 -0.44
N LEU A 332 -16.96 -16.02 -0.20
CA LEU A 332 -16.42 -15.82 1.15
C LEU A 332 -17.06 -14.65 1.91
N ALA A 333 -17.94 -13.88 1.26
CA ALA A 333 -18.65 -12.76 1.88
C ALA A 333 -20.19 -12.95 1.93
N PRO A 334 -20.74 -14.15 2.22
CA PRO A 334 -22.18 -14.36 2.23
C PRO A 334 -22.90 -13.49 3.29
N ALA A 335 -22.27 -13.24 4.43
CA ALA A 335 -22.84 -12.46 5.53
C ALA A 335 -22.96 -10.94 5.20
N LEU A 336 -22.19 -10.43 4.24
CA LEU A 336 -22.23 -9.03 3.85
C LEU A 336 -23.37 -8.69 2.87
N ARG A 337 -23.90 -9.70 2.14
CA ARG A 337 -24.90 -9.50 1.09
C ARG A 337 -26.35 -9.59 1.58
N ASP A 338 -26.61 -10.46 2.56
CA ASP A 338 -27.96 -10.67 3.12
C ASP A 338 -28.28 -9.76 4.30
N ARG A 339 -27.38 -8.78 4.59
CA ARG A 339 -27.67 -7.82 5.65
C ARG A 339 -28.71 -6.83 5.18
N GLU A 340 -29.88 -6.81 5.81
CA GLU A 340 -30.78 -5.66 5.78
C GLU A 340 -30.08 -4.48 6.43
N ALA A 341 -29.41 -3.65 5.62
CA ALA A 341 -28.87 -2.39 6.11
C ALA A 341 -30.02 -1.48 6.51
N PRO A 342 -29.99 -0.89 7.72
CA PRO A 342 -31.06 0.04 8.12
C PRO A 342 -31.12 1.20 7.14
N ALA A 343 -32.33 1.68 6.84
CA ALA A 343 -32.51 2.84 5.98
C ALA A 343 -31.87 4.06 6.63
N TYR A 344 -31.02 4.77 5.89
CA TYR A 344 -30.39 6.01 6.38
C TYR A 344 -31.48 7.08 6.58
N PRO A 345 -31.57 7.72 7.76
CA PRO A 345 -32.61 8.68 8.07
C PRO A 345 -32.34 10.04 7.40
N LEU A 346 -32.47 10.10 6.08
CA LEU A 346 -32.07 11.25 5.25
C LEU A 346 -32.80 12.53 5.64
N ALA A 347 -34.11 12.43 5.96
CA ALA A 347 -34.89 13.56 6.43
C ALA A 347 -34.39 14.18 7.74
N ALA A 348 -33.73 13.37 8.58
CA ALA A 348 -33.15 13.83 9.83
C ALA A 348 -31.86 14.69 9.65
N LEU A 349 -31.40 14.87 8.42
CA LEU A 349 -30.35 15.85 8.11
C LEU A 349 -30.88 17.30 8.07
N GLY A 350 -32.18 17.50 8.25
CA GLY A 350 -32.79 18.82 8.35
C GLY A 350 -32.39 19.73 7.18
N PRO A 351 -31.69 20.85 7.40
CA PRO A 351 -31.33 21.80 6.35
C PRO A 351 -30.42 21.21 5.27
N LEU A 352 -29.84 20.05 5.50
CA LEU A 352 -28.95 19.33 4.56
C LEU A 352 -29.67 18.20 3.81
N ALA A 353 -30.95 17.91 4.12
CA ALA A 353 -31.66 16.77 3.55
C ALA A 353 -31.80 16.87 2.03
N GLU A 354 -32.25 18.03 1.51
CA GLU A 354 -32.50 18.24 0.09
C GLU A 354 -31.24 18.06 -0.78
N VAL A 355 -30.09 18.57 -0.35
CA VAL A 355 -28.86 18.39 -1.10
C VAL A 355 -28.38 16.92 -1.07
N CYS A 356 -28.58 16.23 0.05
CA CYS A 356 -28.23 14.81 0.15
C CYS A 356 -29.13 13.95 -0.76
N GLU A 357 -30.42 14.24 -0.81
CA GLU A 357 -31.35 13.57 -1.73
C GLU A 357 -31.01 13.85 -3.20
N ALA A 358 -30.64 15.09 -3.54
CA ALA A 358 -30.22 15.47 -4.87
C ALA A 358 -28.90 14.71 -5.28
N ILE A 359 -27.95 14.62 -4.39
CA ILE A 359 -26.71 13.86 -4.63
C ILE A 359 -27.01 12.37 -4.78
N ALA A 360 -27.82 11.79 -3.90
CA ALA A 360 -28.16 10.37 -3.94
C ALA A 360 -28.90 10.01 -5.24
N THR A 361 -29.89 10.79 -5.60
CA THR A 361 -30.77 10.53 -6.78
C THR A 361 -30.03 10.76 -8.10
N HIS A 362 -29.39 11.93 -8.26
CA HIS A 362 -28.79 12.33 -9.51
C HIS A 362 -27.35 11.79 -9.66
N GLY A 363 -26.59 11.72 -8.57
CA GLY A 363 -25.27 11.11 -8.52
C GLY A 363 -25.30 9.57 -8.49
N GLN A 364 -26.49 9.00 -8.31
CA GLN A 364 -26.69 7.54 -8.21
C GLN A 364 -25.76 6.93 -7.17
N VAL A 365 -25.79 7.46 -5.96
CA VAL A 365 -25.03 6.98 -4.81
C VAL A 365 -25.98 6.65 -3.66
N GLN A 366 -25.57 5.83 -2.72
CA GLN A 366 -26.40 5.49 -1.57
C GLN A 366 -26.71 6.75 -0.71
N PRO A 367 -27.93 6.90 -0.17
CA PRO A 367 -28.30 8.03 0.68
C PRO A 367 -27.36 8.25 1.86
N ALA A 368 -26.90 7.17 2.51
CA ALA A 368 -25.93 7.23 3.60
C ALA A 368 -24.58 7.82 3.17
N MET A 369 -24.13 7.49 1.96
CA MET A 369 -22.89 8.03 1.37
C MET A 369 -23.00 9.54 1.18
N ALA A 370 -24.10 10.01 0.56
CA ALA A 370 -24.37 11.43 0.37
C ALA A 370 -24.49 12.16 1.71
N GLY A 371 -25.26 11.61 2.65
CA GLY A 371 -25.52 12.19 3.97
C GLY A 371 -24.24 12.35 4.80
N GLN A 372 -23.40 11.33 4.85
CA GLN A 372 -22.15 11.38 5.61
C GLN A 372 -21.15 12.39 4.99
N CYS A 373 -21.04 12.44 3.63
CA CYS A 373 -20.18 13.41 2.96
C CYS A 373 -20.61 14.85 3.25
N VAL A 374 -21.91 15.15 3.17
CA VAL A 374 -22.44 16.51 3.41
C VAL A 374 -22.37 16.88 4.89
N LEU A 375 -22.70 15.95 5.80
CA LEU A 375 -22.61 16.18 7.25
C LEU A 375 -21.15 16.42 7.68
N GLY A 376 -20.20 15.68 7.12
CA GLY A 376 -18.77 15.88 7.38
C GLY A 376 -18.29 17.25 6.90
N ALA A 377 -18.65 17.64 5.68
CA ALA A 377 -18.33 18.98 5.15
C ALA A 377 -18.97 20.09 6.01
N ALA A 378 -20.21 19.91 6.45
CA ALA A 378 -20.89 20.85 7.36
C ALA A 378 -20.18 20.97 8.71
N SER A 379 -19.70 19.84 9.28
CA SER A 379 -18.90 19.85 10.51
C SER A 379 -17.59 20.63 10.32
N LEU A 380 -16.85 20.40 9.22
CA LEU A 380 -15.63 21.14 8.90
C LEU A 380 -15.86 22.65 8.84
N LEU A 381 -16.97 23.07 8.23
CA LEU A 381 -17.30 24.48 8.04
C LEU A 381 -17.75 25.18 9.32
N THR A 382 -18.36 24.46 10.25
CA THR A 382 -18.97 25.01 11.45
C THR A 382 -18.12 24.88 12.72
N GLN A 383 -17.25 23.88 12.80
CA GLN A 383 -16.48 23.56 14.02
C GLN A 383 -15.51 24.66 14.49
N GLY A 384 -15.07 25.54 13.61
CA GLY A 384 -14.22 26.68 13.93
C GLY A 384 -14.98 27.99 14.19
N LEU A 385 -16.31 27.96 14.10
CA LEU A 385 -17.17 29.13 14.24
C LEU A 385 -18.08 29.04 15.46
N TRP A 386 -18.41 27.84 15.93
CA TRP A 386 -19.28 27.59 17.07
C TRP A 386 -18.83 26.40 17.91
N ASN A 387 -19.20 26.47 19.19
CA ASN A 387 -19.23 25.33 20.09
C ASN A 387 -20.70 24.91 20.31
N VAL A 388 -20.92 23.75 20.91
CA VAL A 388 -22.26 23.27 21.30
C VAL A 388 -22.34 22.98 22.79
N GLU A 389 -23.48 23.30 23.38
CA GLU A 389 -23.81 22.83 24.71
C GLU A 389 -24.22 21.37 24.68
N THR A 390 -23.71 20.58 25.64
CA THR A 390 -24.09 19.19 25.85
C THR A 390 -24.52 19.00 27.30
N LEU A 391 -25.06 17.82 27.63
CA LEU A 391 -25.40 17.51 29.05
C LEU A 391 -24.18 17.56 29.98
N ALA A 392 -22.96 17.46 29.46
CA ALA A 392 -21.71 17.48 30.21
C ALA A 392 -20.91 18.78 30.01
N GLY A 393 -21.56 19.86 29.53
CA GLY A 393 -20.95 21.15 29.27
C GLY A 393 -20.61 21.40 27.82
N ARG A 394 -19.82 22.43 27.55
CA ARG A 394 -19.45 22.88 26.20
C ARG A 394 -18.54 21.87 25.48
N ARG A 395 -18.79 21.63 24.19
CA ARG A 395 -17.98 20.75 23.33
C ARG A 395 -17.79 21.36 21.94
N PRO A 396 -16.75 20.93 21.19
CA PRO A 396 -16.60 21.23 19.76
C PRO A 396 -17.72 20.67 18.91
N LEU A 397 -17.91 21.26 17.71
CA LEU A 397 -18.78 20.70 16.66
C LEU A 397 -18.08 19.68 15.77
N SER A 398 -16.82 19.32 16.06
CA SER A 398 -16.07 18.34 15.30
C SER A 398 -16.75 16.98 15.31
N LEU A 399 -16.97 16.43 14.11
CA LEU A 399 -17.47 15.08 13.91
C LEU A 399 -16.41 14.22 13.24
N ASP A 400 -16.28 13.00 13.73
CA ASP A 400 -15.48 11.94 13.10
C ASP A 400 -16.46 10.99 12.41
N LEU A 401 -16.31 10.80 11.11
CA LEU A 401 -17.23 10.03 10.27
C LEU A 401 -16.48 8.91 9.55
N CYS A 402 -17.07 7.72 9.52
CA CYS A 402 -16.57 6.56 8.83
C CYS A 402 -17.67 5.98 7.93
N THR A 403 -17.43 5.96 6.62
CA THR A 403 -18.41 5.43 5.66
C THR A 403 -17.80 4.26 4.91
N LEU A 404 -18.43 3.09 5.04
CA LEU A 404 -18.04 1.89 4.32
C LEU A 404 -18.71 1.86 2.94
N GLY A 405 -17.94 1.51 1.92
CA GLY A 405 -18.45 1.37 0.55
C GLY A 405 -17.39 0.79 -0.38
N ASP A 406 -17.82 -0.05 -1.32
CA ASP A 406 -16.95 -0.71 -2.26
C ASP A 406 -16.34 0.24 -3.32
N SER A 407 -15.37 -0.26 -4.05
CA SER A 407 -14.83 0.48 -5.19
C SER A 407 -15.92 0.61 -6.26
N GLY A 408 -16.14 1.83 -6.73
CA GLY A 408 -17.20 2.09 -7.71
C GLY A 408 -18.53 2.60 -7.13
N ASP A 409 -18.75 2.60 -5.80
CA ASP A 409 -20.00 3.07 -5.16
C ASP A 409 -20.19 4.58 -5.17
N GLY A 410 -19.36 5.32 -5.92
CA GLY A 410 -19.51 6.76 -6.07
C GLY A 410 -18.99 7.59 -4.89
N LYS A 411 -18.08 7.05 -4.07
CA LYS A 411 -17.44 7.76 -2.96
C LYS A 411 -16.92 9.14 -3.36
N SER A 412 -16.08 9.20 -4.39
CA SER A 412 -15.52 10.45 -4.91
C SER A 412 -16.56 11.37 -5.53
N THR A 413 -17.66 10.83 -6.08
CA THR A 413 -18.78 11.62 -6.59
C THR A 413 -19.48 12.37 -5.45
N ALA A 414 -19.87 11.66 -4.38
CA ALA A 414 -20.56 12.28 -3.24
C ALA A 414 -19.64 13.28 -2.51
N GLN A 415 -18.40 12.90 -2.23
CA GLN A 415 -17.43 13.75 -1.55
C GLN A 415 -17.07 14.98 -2.39
N GLY A 416 -16.93 14.84 -3.71
CA GLY A 416 -16.61 15.93 -4.62
C GLY A 416 -17.70 17.01 -4.64
N VAL A 417 -18.97 16.63 -4.59
CA VAL A 417 -20.08 17.60 -4.50
C VAL A 417 -20.13 18.25 -3.11
N ALA A 418 -20.02 17.46 -2.05
CA ALA A 418 -20.07 17.95 -0.68
C ALA A 418 -18.95 18.94 -0.36
N LEU A 419 -17.72 18.68 -0.84
CA LEU A 419 -16.55 19.52 -0.60
C LEU A 419 -16.24 20.50 -1.74
N GLY A 420 -17.07 20.58 -2.78
CA GLY A 420 -16.84 21.45 -3.94
C GLY A 420 -16.44 22.88 -3.58
N PRO A 421 -17.23 23.58 -2.75
CA PRO A 421 -16.91 24.95 -2.32
C PRO A 421 -15.61 25.05 -1.51
N VAL A 422 -15.31 24.05 -0.66
CA VAL A 422 -14.08 24.02 0.14
C VAL A 422 -12.86 23.86 -0.78
N HIS A 423 -12.95 22.99 -1.79
CA HIS A 423 -11.87 22.81 -2.76
C HIS A 423 -11.61 24.06 -3.60
N GLU A 424 -12.68 24.76 -4.00
CA GLU A 424 -12.55 26.00 -4.75
C GLU A 424 -11.93 27.11 -3.91
N TRP A 425 -12.43 27.30 -2.70
CA TRP A 425 -11.89 28.23 -1.72
C TRP A 425 -10.39 27.94 -1.46
N GLN A 426 -10.05 26.68 -1.19
CA GLN A 426 -8.65 26.30 -0.88
C GLN A 426 -7.72 26.50 -2.08
N ARG A 427 -8.19 26.32 -3.32
CA ARG A 427 -7.41 26.67 -4.53
C ARG A 427 -7.12 28.18 -4.63
N GLY A 428 -8.07 29.02 -4.24
CA GLY A 428 -7.87 30.46 -4.12
C GLY A 428 -6.82 30.78 -3.06
N ALA A 429 -7.06 30.30 -1.83
CA ALA A 429 -6.17 30.51 -0.70
C ALA A 429 -4.74 30.00 -0.96
N ALA A 430 -4.58 28.90 -1.71
CA ALA A 430 -3.27 28.38 -2.08
C ALA A 430 -2.48 29.33 -3.03
N ARG A 431 -3.19 29.98 -3.96
CA ARG A 431 -2.55 30.98 -4.85
C ARG A 431 -2.11 32.21 -4.07
N ASP A 432 -2.96 32.70 -3.17
CA ASP A 432 -2.66 33.88 -2.34
C ASP A 432 -1.51 33.58 -1.39
N PHE A 433 -1.51 32.40 -0.79
CA PHE A 433 -0.41 31.95 0.09
C PHE A 433 0.92 31.79 -0.67
N ALA A 434 0.89 31.25 -1.89
CA ALA A 434 2.09 31.14 -2.72
C ALA A 434 2.67 32.51 -3.07
N ALA A 435 1.83 33.50 -3.36
CA ALA A 435 2.26 34.88 -3.59
C ALA A 435 2.87 35.51 -2.32
N ALA A 436 2.17 35.36 -1.17
CA ALA A 436 2.68 35.87 0.12
C ALA A 436 4.01 35.21 0.53
N MET A 437 4.20 33.91 0.26
CA MET A 437 5.46 33.22 0.49
C MET A 437 6.59 33.74 -0.42
N ALA A 438 6.30 34.05 -1.68
CA ALA A 438 7.27 34.64 -2.59
C ALA A 438 7.71 36.01 -2.11
N ASP A 439 6.78 36.85 -1.64
CA ASP A 439 7.07 38.18 -1.08
C ASP A 439 7.89 38.04 0.22
N PHE A 440 7.53 37.09 1.09
CA PHE A 440 8.31 36.79 2.30
C PHE A 440 9.75 36.39 1.99
N GLU A 441 9.97 35.49 1.04
CA GLU A 441 11.33 35.07 0.66
C GLU A 441 12.15 36.24 0.02
N GLN A 442 11.50 37.13 -0.74
CA GLN A 442 12.14 38.34 -1.24
C GLN A 442 12.51 39.32 -0.11
N ALA A 443 11.59 39.53 0.85
CA ALA A 443 11.84 40.39 2.01
C ALA A 443 12.97 39.81 2.86
N LYS A 444 12.97 38.50 3.09
CA LYS A 444 14.03 37.80 3.82
C LYS A 444 15.39 37.90 3.14
N ALA A 445 15.43 37.80 1.80
CA ALA A 445 16.67 37.95 1.02
C ALA A 445 17.23 39.37 1.03
N LYS A 446 16.37 40.42 1.12
CA LYS A 446 16.76 41.82 1.18
C LYS A 446 17.12 42.31 2.58
N ARG A 447 16.84 41.52 3.62
CA ARG A 447 17.04 41.86 5.04
C ARG A 447 18.50 42.17 5.35
N LYS A 448 18.78 43.29 6.00
CA LYS A 448 20.10 43.66 6.51
C LYS A 448 20.25 43.26 7.98
N ARG A 449 21.50 43.19 8.44
CA ARG A 449 21.81 42.89 9.84
C ARG A 449 21.28 44.03 10.73
N GLY A 450 20.31 43.73 11.58
CA GLY A 450 19.66 44.70 12.50
C GLY A 450 18.19 44.97 12.15
N ASP A 451 17.69 44.54 10.98
CA ASP A 451 16.28 44.67 10.63
C ASP A 451 15.47 43.58 11.34
N ASP A 452 14.20 43.84 11.66
CA ASP A 452 13.28 42.86 12.15
C ASP A 452 13.03 41.75 11.09
N PRO A 453 12.90 40.48 11.52
CA PRO A 453 12.59 39.42 10.59
C PRO A 453 11.19 39.63 9.96
N PRO A 454 11.03 39.42 8.65
CA PRO A 454 9.69 39.46 8.04
C PRO A 454 8.81 38.39 8.66
N GLU A 455 7.53 38.72 8.80
CA GLU A 455 6.53 37.79 9.32
C GLU A 455 6.30 36.63 8.34
N VAL A 456 6.33 35.40 8.86
CA VAL A 456 6.09 34.20 8.06
C VAL A 456 4.58 34.10 7.74
N PRO A 457 4.17 34.02 6.47
CA PRO A 457 2.78 33.88 6.12
C PRO A 457 2.15 32.64 6.78
N SER A 458 0.96 32.81 7.38
CA SER A 458 0.22 31.70 7.98
C SER A 458 -0.33 30.77 6.91
N CYS A 459 -0.19 29.46 7.11
CA CYS A 459 -0.75 28.44 6.23
C CYS A 459 -2.28 28.47 6.26
N PRO A 460 -3.00 28.66 5.12
CA PRO A 460 -4.45 28.83 5.13
C PRO A 460 -5.23 27.53 5.01
N TYR A 461 -4.58 26.38 4.80
CA TYR A 461 -5.25 25.13 4.39
C TYR A 461 -6.14 24.58 5.48
N ARG A 462 -7.41 24.32 5.14
CA ARG A 462 -8.40 23.71 6.03
C ARG A 462 -8.65 22.24 5.75
N LEU A 463 -8.34 21.75 4.53
CA LEU A 463 -8.60 20.38 4.09
C LEU A 463 -7.29 19.66 3.80
N ILE A 464 -7.12 18.51 4.44
CA ILE A 464 -5.97 17.63 4.33
C ILE A 464 -6.47 16.26 3.82
N ARG A 465 -5.75 15.63 2.88
CA ARG A 465 -6.09 14.29 2.37
C ARG A 465 -5.28 13.19 3.03
N ASP A 466 -4.02 13.50 3.32
CA ASP A 466 -3.08 12.59 3.97
C ASP A 466 -2.26 13.36 5.00
N ALA A 467 -2.19 12.85 6.22
CA ALA A 467 -1.45 13.49 7.30
C ALA A 467 -0.80 12.47 8.23
N THR A 468 0.46 12.71 8.55
CA THR A 468 1.06 12.12 9.74
C THR A 468 0.64 12.91 10.98
N VAL A 469 0.64 12.27 12.15
CA VAL A 469 0.33 12.94 13.44
C VAL A 469 1.26 14.14 13.69
N GLU A 470 2.52 14.00 13.31
CA GLU A 470 3.51 15.06 13.44
C GLU A 470 3.24 16.24 12.49
N GLY A 471 2.85 15.94 11.24
CA GLY A 471 2.43 16.94 10.26
C GLY A 471 1.19 17.69 10.72
N LEU A 472 0.15 16.95 11.13
CA LEU A 472 -1.09 17.52 11.65
C LEU A 472 -0.85 18.44 12.86
N ARG A 473 0.03 18.04 13.79
CA ARG A 473 0.38 18.87 14.95
C ARG A 473 1.05 20.18 14.56
N ARG A 474 1.98 20.14 13.60
CA ARG A 474 2.63 21.34 13.07
C ARG A 474 1.61 22.25 12.39
N ASP A 475 0.74 21.68 11.56
CA ASP A 475 -0.25 22.45 10.81
C ASP A 475 -1.31 23.08 11.73
N LEU A 476 -1.68 22.42 12.84
CA LEU A 476 -2.55 22.98 13.87
C LEU A 476 -1.83 24.00 14.78
N ASP A 477 -0.51 23.96 14.91
CA ASP A 477 0.26 24.93 15.65
C ASP A 477 0.37 26.27 14.92
N THR A 478 0.62 26.25 13.61
CA THR A 478 0.94 27.43 12.80
C THR A 478 -0.14 27.85 11.81
N GLY A 479 -1.14 27.02 11.59
CA GLY A 479 -2.23 27.24 10.65
C GLY A 479 -3.57 27.51 11.34
N PRO A 480 -4.68 27.44 10.57
CA PRO A 480 -6.02 27.74 11.08
C PRO A 480 -6.42 26.78 12.20
N CYS A 481 -7.22 27.29 13.14
CA CYS A 481 -7.71 26.49 14.28
C CYS A 481 -8.62 25.34 13.89
N SER A 482 -9.19 25.37 12.67
CA SER A 482 -10.16 24.40 12.14
C SER A 482 -9.64 23.75 10.86
N GLN A 483 -9.42 22.45 10.92
CA GLN A 483 -8.96 21.63 9.79
C GLN A 483 -9.80 20.35 9.67
N GLY A 484 -9.69 19.65 8.55
CA GLY A 484 -10.35 18.37 8.33
C GLY A 484 -9.49 17.39 7.53
N ILE A 485 -9.55 16.11 7.90
CA ILE A 485 -8.91 15.02 7.15
C ILE A 485 -10.00 14.22 6.44
N PHE A 486 -10.14 14.45 5.15
CA PHE A 486 -11.17 13.85 4.31
C PHE A 486 -10.51 13.07 3.18
N THR A 487 -10.72 11.76 3.18
CA THR A 487 -10.11 10.87 2.19
C THR A 487 -11.08 9.78 1.74
N ASP A 488 -11.03 9.44 0.46
CA ASP A 488 -11.74 8.31 -0.15
C ASP A 488 -10.89 7.02 -0.21
N GLU A 489 -9.64 7.10 0.30
CA GLU A 489 -8.69 6.01 0.41
C GLU A 489 -8.15 5.86 1.85
N ALA A 490 -9.02 5.89 2.85
CA ALA A 490 -8.61 5.82 4.25
C ALA A 490 -7.89 4.51 4.63
N ALA A 491 -7.97 3.48 3.80
CA ALA A 491 -7.17 2.26 3.96
C ALA A 491 -5.66 2.56 4.02
N ALA A 492 -5.18 3.56 3.27
CA ALA A 492 -3.78 4.00 3.31
C ALA A 492 -3.39 4.59 4.67
N ILE A 493 -4.27 5.38 5.28
CA ILE A 493 -4.07 5.93 6.64
C ILE A 493 -4.06 4.80 7.67
N LEU A 494 -5.02 3.87 7.59
CA LEU A 494 -5.18 2.77 8.55
C LEU A 494 -4.05 1.73 8.46
N SER A 495 -3.47 1.51 7.27
CA SER A 495 -2.31 0.64 7.08
C SER A 495 -0.96 1.36 7.21
N GLY A 496 -0.97 2.69 7.33
CA GLY A 496 0.22 3.53 7.41
C GLY A 496 0.98 3.38 8.74
N TYR A 497 2.20 3.93 8.77
CA TYR A 497 3.10 3.86 9.92
C TYR A 497 2.47 4.35 11.23
N GLY A 498 1.64 5.40 11.19
CA GLY A 498 0.97 5.97 12.36
C GLY A 498 -0.05 5.02 13.01
N MET A 499 -0.62 4.09 12.26
CA MET A 499 -1.60 3.10 12.73
C MET A 499 -1.01 1.70 12.89
N SER A 500 0.31 1.55 12.75
CA SER A 500 1.00 0.29 13.08
C SER A 500 0.82 -0.08 14.56
N ALA A 501 0.98 -1.37 14.88
CA ALA A 501 0.80 -1.87 16.26
C ALA A 501 1.58 -1.08 17.33
N GLU A 502 2.74 -0.52 16.95
CA GLU A 502 3.60 0.27 17.86
C GLU A 502 3.09 1.71 18.03
N HIS A 503 2.47 2.32 17.02
CA HIS A 503 2.16 3.76 17.00
C HIS A 503 0.68 4.08 17.14
N ARG A 504 -0.23 3.13 16.87
CA ARG A 504 -1.68 3.36 16.84
C ARG A 504 -2.26 3.93 18.14
N SER A 505 -1.74 3.49 19.32
CA SER A 505 -2.19 4.03 20.61
C SER A 505 -1.90 5.51 20.76
N LYS A 506 -0.72 5.95 20.30
CA LYS A 506 -0.32 7.37 20.33
C LYS A 506 -1.16 8.18 19.34
N THR A 507 -1.37 7.67 18.15
CA THR A 507 -2.20 8.29 17.10
C THR A 507 -3.65 8.43 17.59
N ALA A 508 -4.24 7.34 18.09
CA ALA A 508 -5.60 7.34 18.65
C ALA A 508 -5.74 8.36 19.80
N GLY A 509 -4.74 8.46 20.68
CA GLY A 509 -4.73 9.43 21.77
C GLY A 509 -4.75 10.88 21.31
N VAL A 510 -4.03 11.20 20.22
CA VAL A 510 -4.02 12.55 19.64
C VAL A 510 -5.37 12.93 19.06
N PHE A 511 -5.95 12.09 18.21
CA PHE A 511 -7.28 12.35 17.65
C PHE A 511 -8.36 12.40 18.72
N SER A 512 -8.31 11.51 19.71
CA SER A 512 -9.24 11.55 20.83
C SER A 512 -9.16 12.86 21.62
N GLY A 513 -7.96 13.37 21.90
CA GLY A 513 -7.77 14.64 22.60
C GLY A 513 -8.27 15.84 21.79
N LEU A 514 -8.01 15.86 20.48
CA LEU A 514 -8.51 16.90 19.58
C LEU A 514 -10.05 16.88 19.50
N TRP A 515 -10.66 15.70 19.45
CA TRP A 515 -12.11 15.55 19.44
C TRP A 515 -12.73 15.97 20.79
N ASP A 516 -12.16 15.55 21.93
CA ASP A 516 -12.73 15.81 23.26
C ASP A 516 -12.71 17.31 23.64
N SER A 517 -11.56 17.97 23.44
CA SER A 517 -11.34 19.33 23.92
C SER A 517 -10.65 20.27 22.93
N GLY A 518 -10.06 19.74 21.84
CA GLY A 518 -9.26 20.57 20.94
C GLY A 518 -7.94 21.05 21.54
N HIS A 519 -7.49 20.43 22.63
CA HIS A 519 -6.22 20.78 23.26
C HIS A 519 -5.05 20.07 22.59
N LEU A 520 -4.09 20.84 22.10
CA LEU A 520 -2.84 20.35 21.53
C LEU A 520 -1.69 20.70 22.45
N SER A 521 -1.12 19.69 23.12
CA SER A 521 0.05 19.83 23.99
C SER A 521 1.19 18.95 23.46
N VAL A 522 2.33 19.54 23.16
CA VAL A 522 3.52 18.85 22.66
C VAL A 522 4.75 19.32 23.40
N SER A 523 5.41 18.41 24.11
CA SER A 523 6.71 18.65 24.74
C SER A 523 7.73 17.65 24.20
N ARG A 524 8.80 18.14 23.59
CA ARG A 524 9.89 17.31 23.06
C ARG A 524 11.24 17.85 23.50
N ALA A 525 12.24 17.00 23.61
CA ALA A 525 13.59 17.40 23.99
C ALA A 525 14.28 18.32 22.96
N THR A 526 13.85 18.29 21.70
CA THR A 526 14.50 18.95 20.56
C THR A 526 13.71 20.12 19.98
N GLY A 527 12.77 20.71 20.72
CA GLY A 527 11.99 21.85 20.23
C GLY A 527 11.26 22.58 21.36
N PRO A 528 10.71 23.76 21.07
CA PRO A 528 9.90 24.50 22.06
C PRO A 528 8.66 23.68 22.42
N ARG A 529 8.17 23.88 23.64
CA ARG A 529 6.88 23.36 24.07
C ARG A 529 5.78 24.09 23.30
N VAL A 530 4.86 23.34 22.75
CA VAL A 530 3.67 23.84 22.05
C VAL A 530 2.45 23.58 22.91
N GLU A 531 1.68 24.61 23.19
CA GLU A 531 0.38 24.56 23.85
C GLU A 531 -0.60 25.40 23.02
N ARG A 532 -1.63 24.73 22.49
CA ARG A 532 -2.72 25.36 21.71
C ARG A 532 -4.04 24.82 22.20
N TYR A 533 -4.99 25.69 22.34
CA TYR A 533 -6.37 25.37 22.70
C TYR A 533 -7.28 25.60 21.51
N GLY A 534 -8.52 25.13 21.60
CA GLY A 534 -9.53 25.37 20.56
C GLY A 534 -9.17 24.85 19.17
N ARG A 535 -8.29 23.87 19.07
CA ARG A 535 -7.96 23.24 17.78
C ARG A 535 -9.04 22.23 17.40
N ARG A 536 -9.54 22.33 16.20
CA ARG A 536 -10.68 21.53 15.70
C ARG A 536 -10.25 20.70 14.51
N VAL A 537 -10.54 19.41 14.58
CA VAL A 537 -10.32 18.49 13.45
C VAL A 537 -11.57 17.66 13.22
N ALA A 538 -12.15 17.78 12.02
CA ALA A 538 -13.21 16.90 11.56
C ALA A 538 -12.63 15.80 10.70
N LEU A 539 -13.10 14.57 10.84
CA LEU A 539 -12.66 13.43 10.04
C LEU A 539 -13.82 12.90 9.19
N HIS A 540 -13.55 12.61 7.92
CA HIS A 540 -14.43 11.77 7.13
C HIS A 540 -13.62 10.77 6.32
N TRP A 541 -13.66 9.52 6.73
CA TRP A 541 -12.94 8.42 6.14
C TRP A 541 -13.90 7.51 5.37
N LEU A 542 -13.71 7.47 4.06
CA LEU A 542 -14.40 6.55 3.17
C LEU A 542 -13.52 5.32 2.98
N ILE A 543 -14.00 4.15 3.39
CA ILE A 543 -13.20 2.95 3.51
C ILE A 543 -13.88 1.80 2.77
N GLN A 544 -13.08 0.98 2.11
CA GLN A 544 -13.58 -0.30 1.58
C GLN A 544 -13.71 -1.30 2.74
N PRO A 545 -14.86 -2.01 2.89
CA PRO A 545 -15.08 -2.93 4.01
C PRO A 545 -13.95 -3.93 4.23
N MET A 546 -13.47 -4.55 3.16
CA MET A 546 -12.36 -5.52 3.22
C MET A 546 -11.04 -4.93 3.71
N ALA A 547 -10.75 -3.67 3.36
CA ALA A 547 -9.54 -2.98 3.79
C ALA A 547 -9.66 -2.48 5.24
N ALA A 548 -10.88 -2.25 5.70
CA ALA A 548 -11.18 -1.74 7.04
C ALA A 548 -11.28 -2.84 8.11
N ALA A 549 -11.57 -4.08 7.72
CA ALA A 549 -11.94 -5.17 8.65
C ALA A 549 -10.96 -5.34 9.83
N GLU A 550 -9.64 -5.31 9.57
CA GLU A 550 -8.63 -5.44 10.61
C GLU A 550 -8.62 -4.25 11.58
N ALA A 551 -8.76 -3.03 11.06
CA ALA A 551 -8.72 -1.81 11.87
C ALA A 551 -10.02 -1.58 12.64
N LEU A 552 -11.19 -1.85 12.02
CA LEU A 552 -12.51 -1.71 12.65
C LEU A 552 -12.74 -2.78 13.73
N GLY A 553 -12.22 -4.00 13.51
CA GLY A 553 -12.24 -5.10 14.47
C GLY A 553 -11.19 -5.01 15.56
N ASP A 554 -10.31 -3.99 15.56
CA ASP A 554 -9.26 -3.86 16.58
C ASP A 554 -9.82 -3.52 17.97
N PRO A 555 -9.77 -4.46 18.94
CA PRO A 555 -10.32 -4.24 20.27
C PRO A 555 -9.58 -3.14 21.05
N MET A 556 -8.29 -2.90 20.73
CA MET A 556 -7.50 -1.85 21.39
C MET A 556 -8.00 -0.46 20.97
N LEU A 557 -8.22 -0.21 19.68
CA LEU A 557 -8.74 1.08 19.20
C LEU A 557 -10.15 1.36 19.75
N SER A 558 -10.98 0.32 19.86
CA SER A 558 -12.30 0.44 20.52
C SER A 558 -12.17 0.71 22.02
N ALA A 559 -11.29 0.02 22.74
CA ALA A 559 -11.06 0.19 24.16
C ALA A 559 -10.44 1.57 24.50
N LEU A 560 -9.55 2.09 23.66
CA LEU A 560 -9.00 3.44 23.75
C LEU A 560 -10.03 4.54 23.44
N GLY A 561 -11.24 4.17 22.99
CA GLY A 561 -12.31 5.09 22.66
C GLY A 561 -12.09 5.83 21.34
N PHE A 562 -11.21 5.35 20.46
CA PHE A 562 -10.98 5.94 19.15
C PHE A 562 -12.21 5.74 18.24
N TRP A 563 -12.56 4.50 17.93
CA TRP A 563 -13.75 4.21 17.13
C TRP A 563 -15.07 4.69 17.74
N PRO A 564 -15.28 4.64 19.06
CA PRO A 564 -16.48 5.21 19.70
C PRO A 564 -16.76 6.69 19.41
N ARG A 565 -15.80 7.43 18.86
CA ARG A 565 -15.98 8.82 18.44
C ARG A 565 -16.47 8.97 17.01
N PHE A 566 -16.44 7.87 16.23
CA PHE A 566 -16.87 7.88 14.84
C PHE A 566 -18.36 7.56 14.69
N LEU A 567 -19.05 8.36 13.89
CA LEU A 567 -20.37 8.03 13.36
C LEU A 567 -20.18 7.17 12.11
N ALA A 568 -20.54 5.90 12.20
CA ALA A 568 -20.40 4.96 11.10
C ALA A 568 -21.64 4.93 10.20
N ALA A 569 -21.40 4.72 8.92
CA ALA A 569 -22.42 4.36 7.93
C ALA A 569 -21.92 3.19 7.08
N TRP A 570 -22.80 2.21 6.89
CA TRP A 570 -22.56 1.08 6.02
C TRP A 570 -23.81 0.79 5.20
N PRO A 571 -23.98 1.47 4.07
CA PRO A 571 -25.15 1.32 3.21
C PRO A 571 -25.21 -0.08 2.58
N ALA A 572 -26.38 -0.46 2.11
CA ALA A 572 -26.58 -1.62 1.25
C ALA A 572 -25.76 -1.47 -0.06
N PRO A 573 -25.41 -2.58 -0.74
CA PRO A 573 -24.81 -2.51 -2.07
C PRO A 573 -25.60 -1.61 -3.02
N LEU A 574 -24.86 -0.95 -3.91
CA LEU A 574 -25.50 -0.04 -4.87
C LEU A 574 -26.12 -0.83 -6.02
N GLU A 575 -27.37 -0.51 -6.37
CA GLU A 575 -28.01 -1.07 -7.56
C GLU A 575 -27.30 -0.63 -8.86
N PRO A 576 -27.41 -1.41 -9.95
CA PRO A 576 -26.77 -1.08 -11.22
C PRO A 576 -27.15 0.34 -11.70
N ARG A 577 -26.13 1.16 -11.93
CA ARG A 577 -26.31 2.55 -12.33
C ARG A 577 -26.62 2.69 -13.82
N LYS A 578 -27.39 3.71 -14.16
CA LYS A 578 -27.70 4.08 -15.55
C LYS A 578 -26.74 5.17 -16.04
N ALA A 579 -26.32 5.10 -17.29
CA ALA A 579 -25.51 6.15 -17.89
C ALA A 579 -26.33 7.46 -17.98
N ARG A 580 -26.06 8.40 -17.08
CA ARG A 580 -26.71 9.72 -17.03
C ARG A 580 -25.65 10.80 -16.80
N PRO A 581 -25.71 11.92 -17.51
CA PRO A 581 -24.89 13.08 -17.17
C PRO A 581 -25.21 13.56 -15.75
N PHE A 582 -24.20 13.69 -14.90
CA PHE A 582 -24.36 14.29 -13.59
C PHE A 582 -23.72 15.68 -13.58
N LYS A 583 -24.55 16.71 -13.45
CA LYS A 583 -24.17 18.13 -13.40
C LYS A 583 -24.66 18.72 -12.08
N PRO A 584 -23.88 18.64 -11.01
CA PRO A 584 -24.29 19.06 -9.68
C PRO A 584 -24.61 20.56 -9.62
N ASP A 585 -23.87 21.38 -10.36
CA ASP A 585 -24.08 22.83 -10.49
C ASP A 585 -25.46 23.24 -11.07
N ALA A 586 -26.09 22.37 -11.86
CA ALA A 586 -27.41 22.57 -12.39
C ALA A 586 -28.57 22.24 -11.41
N LEU A 587 -28.25 21.63 -10.26
CA LEU A 587 -29.25 21.21 -9.27
C LEU A 587 -29.49 22.33 -8.24
N PRO A 588 -30.75 22.83 -8.11
CA PRO A 588 -31.06 23.94 -7.20
C PRO A 588 -30.66 23.70 -5.75
N ALA A 589 -30.89 22.48 -5.24
CA ALA A 589 -30.52 22.08 -3.87
C ALA A 589 -29.02 22.12 -3.66
N VAL A 590 -28.22 21.67 -4.64
CA VAL A 590 -26.77 21.75 -4.59
C VAL A 590 -26.30 23.20 -4.64
N GLY A 591 -26.89 24.02 -5.51
CA GLY A 591 -26.58 25.44 -5.59
C GLY A 591 -26.89 26.20 -4.29
N ALA A 592 -28.00 25.88 -3.62
CA ALA A 592 -28.35 26.44 -2.31
C ALA A 592 -27.32 26.03 -1.23
N TYR A 593 -26.97 24.76 -1.18
CA TYR A 593 -25.93 24.24 -0.27
C TYR A 593 -24.57 24.90 -0.53
N TRP A 594 -24.14 25.01 -1.78
CA TRP A 594 -22.86 25.63 -2.11
C TRP A 594 -22.81 27.12 -1.72
N ARG A 595 -23.92 27.87 -1.89
CA ARG A 595 -23.99 29.25 -1.39
C ARG A 595 -23.84 29.31 0.12
N ARG A 596 -24.52 28.40 0.85
CA ARG A 596 -24.39 28.34 2.31
C ARG A 596 -22.98 28.01 2.74
N CYS A 597 -22.29 27.07 2.06
CA CYS A 597 -20.89 26.77 2.29
C CYS A 597 -19.99 27.99 2.05
N ALA A 598 -20.24 28.76 0.98
CA ALA A 598 -19.44 29.96 0.68
C ALA A 598 -19.64 31.05 1.77
N GLU A 599 -20.86 31.24 2.30
CA GLU A 599 -21.11 32.12 3.43
C GLU A 599 -20.29 31.71 4.66
N LEU A 600 -20.32 30.43 5.02
CA LEU A 600 -19.56 29.91 6.16
C LEU A 600 -18.04 30.00 5.94
N LEU A 601 -17.56 29.85 4.72
CA LEU A 601 -16.14 30.01 4.38
C LEU A 601 -15.66 31.46 4.43
N ALA A 602 -16.57 32.41 4.21
CA ALA A 602 -16.28 33.85 4.29
C ALA A 602 -16.14 34.35 5.74
N GLU A 603 -16.65 33.60 6.73
CA GLU A 603 -16.48 33.93 8.14
C GLU A 603 -15.01 33.79 8.57
N LEU A 604 -14.53 34.77 9.31
CA LEU A 604 -13.17 34.74 9.85
C LEU A 604 -13.08 33.72 10.99
N LEU A 605 -12.10 32.83 10.92
CA LEU A 605 -11.79 31.94 12.01
C LEU A 605 -11.06 32.70 13.11
N PRO A 606 -11.40 32.47 14.40
CA PRO A 606 -10.62 32.98 15.51
C PRO A 606 -9.25 32.29 15.60
N GLU A 607 -8.35 32.85 16.36
CA GLU A 607 -7.10 32.17 16.71
C GLU A 607 -7.36 30.93 17.54
N ASP A 608 -8.33 31.01 18.47
CA ASP A 608 -8.74 29.92 19.38
C ASP A 608 -10.26 29.67 19.27
N ALA A 609 -10.66 28.50 18.80
CA ALA A 609 -12.08 28.16 18.64
C ALA A 609 -12.79 27.90 19.99
N ASP A 610 -12.07 27.85 21.13
CA ASP A 610 -12.74 27.81 22.43
C ASP A 610 -13.46 29.12 22.78
N ASP A 611 -13.07 30.24 22.18
CA ASP A 611 -13.70 31.54 22.34
C ASP A 611 -14.96 31.69 21.44
N CYS A 612 -15.24 30.73 20.59
CA CYS A 612 -16.43 30.76 19.74
C CYS A 612 -17.74 30.72 20.54
N PRO A 613 -18.81 31.37 20.01
CA PRO A 613 -20.12 31.31 20.62
C PRO A 613 -20.65 29.88 20.73
N VAL A 614 -21.47 29.64 21.75
CA VAL A 614 -22.07 28.32 22.05
C VAL A 614 -23.49 28.27 21.52
N ILE A 615 -23.81 27.23 20.76
CA ILE A 615 -25.20 26.88 20.40
C ILE A 615 -25.81 26.18 21.60
N ALA A 616 -26.83 26.82 22.19
CA ALA A 616 -27.46 26.35 23.43
C ALA A 616 -28.46 25.21 23.20
N LEU A 617 -28.70 24.41 24.21
CA LEU A 617 -29.82 23.46 24.25
C LEU A 617 -31.04 24.17 24.79
N GLY A 618 -32.15 24.15 24.02
CA GLY A 618 -33.47 24.50 24.57
C GLY A 618 -33.90 23.48 25.62
N ASP A 619 -34.83 23.88 26.52
CA ASP A 619 -35.25 23.02 27.62
C ASP A 619 -35.87 21.70 27.12
N ASP A 620 -36.69 21.76 26.08
CA ASP A 620 -37.31 20.61 25.42
C ASP A 620 -36.31 19.66 24.80
N ALA A 621 -35.21 20.18 24.22
CA ALA A 621 -34.11 19.38 23.66
C ALA A 621 -33.29 18.77 24.81
N ARG A 622 -33.03 19.51 25.86
CA ARG A 622 -32.30 19.04 27.04
C ARG A 622 -33.01 17.87 27.71
N ASP A 623 -34.34 17.97 27.91
CA ASP A 623 -35.15 16.90 28.46
C ASP A 623 -35.17 15.66 27.56
N LEU A 624 -35.27 15.84 26.23
CA LEU A 624 -35.24 14.74 25.27
C LEU A 624 -33.88 14.01 25.31
N LEU A 625 -32.80 14.77 25.27
CA LEU A 625 -31.44 14.23 25.32
C LEU A 625 -31.12 13.58 26.68
N GLY A 626 -31.66 14.11 27.79
CA GLY A 626 -31.56 13.50 29.11
C GLY A 626 -32.19 12.11 29.16
N ARG A 627 -33.41 11.98 28.68
CA ARG A 627 -34.09 10.66 28.56
C ARG A 627 -33.34 9.71 27.62
N ALA A 628 -32.79 10.22 26.53
CA ALA A 628 -31.98 9.42 25.63
C ALA A 628 -30.68 8.92 26.28
N PHE A 629 -30.03 9.77 27.09
CA PHE A 629 -28.84 9.40 27.86
C PHE A 629 -29.14 8.24 28.82
N GLU A 630 -30.22 8.37 29.62
CA GLU A 630 -30.62 7.31 30.55
C GLU A 630 -30.92 5.99 29.87
N ARG A 631 -31.58 6.06 28.70
CA ARG A 631 -31.88 4.88 27.88
C ARG A 631 -30.60 4.26 27.34
N PHE A 632 -29.66 5.02 26.80
CA PHE A 632 -28.38 4.49 26.30
C PHE A 632 -27.55 3.87 27.43
N GLU A 633 -27.56 4.45 28.64
CA GLU A 633 -26.90 3.88 29.81
C GLU A 633 -27.46 2.48 30.18
N VAL A 634 -28.78 2.33 30.16
CA VAL A 634 -29.43 1.04 30.45
C VAL A 634 -29.12 0.02 29.36
N GLU A 635 -29.32 0.41 28.07
CA GLU A 635 -29.08 -0.48 26.93
C GLU A 635 -27.63 -0.90 26.80
N ALA A 636 -26.68 0.01 27.06
CA ALA A 636 -25.25 -0.28 27.02
C ALA A 636 -24.79 -1.23 28.14
N ARG A 637 -25.43 -1.18 29.29
CA ARG A 637 -25.02 -2.00 30.46
C ARG A 637 -25.77 -3.33 30.58
N ARG A 638 -27.06 -3.36 30.18
CA ARG A 638 -27.98 -4.47 30.44
C ARG A 638 -28.81 -4.89 29.24
N GLY A 639 -28.81 -4.08 28.16
CA GLY A 639 -29.67 -4.28 27.01
C GLY A 639 -28.94 -4.66 25.71
N ALA A 640 -29.57 -4.37 24.59
CA ALA A 640 -29.14 -4.76 23.23
C ALA A 640 -27.86 -4.06 22.76
N LEU A 641 -27.47 -2.92 23.36
CA LEU A 641 -26.26 -2.17 23.01
C LEU A 641 -25.01 -2.60 23.80
N ARG A 642 -25.11 -3.68 24.58
CA ARG A 642 -23.96 -4.22 25.36
C ARG A 642 -22.74 -4.56 24.48
N PRO A 643 -22.88 -5.16 23.29
CA PRO A 643 -21.73 -5.43 22.39
C PRO A 643 -21.01 -4.15 21.94
N VAL A 644 -21.75 -3.06 21.80
CA VAL A 644 -21.24 -1.74 21.37
C VAL A 644 -21.26 -0.71 22.52
N LYS A 645 -21.09 -1.16 23.75
CA LYS A 645 -21.15 -0.31 24.95
C LYS A 645 -20.31 0.98 24.87
N PRO A 646 -19.04 0.99 24.41
CA PRO A 646 -18.26 2.22 24.33
C PRO A 646 -18.87 3.26 23.39
N PHE A 647 -19.52 2.82 22.32
CA PHE A 647 -20.20 3.66 21.34
C PHE A 647 -21.50 4.22 21.91
N ALA A 648 -22.32 3.39 22.54
CA ALA A 648 -23.58 3.79 23.13
C ALA A 648 -23.43 4.83 24.25
N LEU A 649 -22.35 4.72 25.07
CA LEU A 649 -22.07 5.69 26.13
C LEU A 649 -21.64 7.08 25.61
N ARG A 650 -21.27 7.21 24.33
CA ARG A 650 -20.97 8.50 23.69
C ARG A 650 -22.12 9.02 22.82
N ALA A 651 -23.16 8.23 22.64
CA ALA A 651 -24.25 8.52 21.70
C ALA A 651 -24.93 9.87 21.94
N THR A 652 -25.17 10.23 23.21
CA THR A 652 -25.83 11.51 23.53
C THR A 652 -24.93 12.71 23.24
N GLU A 653 -23.63 12.62 23.51
CA GLU A 653 -22.67 13.66 23.13
C GLU A 653 -22.58 13.81 21.62
N GLN A 654 -22.52 12.70 20.87
CA GLN A 654 -22.59 12.69 19.42
C GLN A 654 -23.87 13.36 18.91
N ALA A 655 -25.03 13.07 19.52
CA ALA A 655 -26.30 13.70 19.14
C ALA A 655 -26.27 15.21 19.37
N CYS A 656 -25.71 15.69 20.48
CA CYS A 656 -25.54 17.13 20.73
C CYS A 656 -24.67 17.78 19.64
N ARG A 657 -23.54 17.14 19.25
CA ARG A 657 -22.64 17.66 18.22
C ARG A 657 -23.30 17.71 16.85
N VAL A 658 -23.99 16.63 16.45
CA VAL A 658 -24.76 16.58 15.20
C VAL A 658 -25.86 17.66 15.19
N ALA A 659 -26.64 17.77 16.28
CA ALA A 659 -27.67 18.80 16.40
C ALA A 659 -27.07 20.21 16.30
N GLY A 660 -25.91 20.44 16.92
CA GLY A 660 -25.17 21.70 16.81
C GLY A 660 -24.74 22.02 15.38
N VAL A 661 -24.22 21.04 14.64
CA VAL A 661 -23.88 21.22 13.20
C VAL A 661 -25.11 21.57 12.38
N LEU A 662 -26.22 20.84 12.57
CA LEU A 662 -27.49 21.11 11.87
C LEU A 662 -28.04 22.51 12.20
N ALA A 663 -28.04 22.91 13.47
CA ALA A 663 -28.46 24.23 13.92
C ALA A 663 -27.55 25.34 13.32
N ALA A 664 -26.23 25.17 13.33
CA ALA A 664 -25.27 26.12 12.78
C ALA A 664 -25.49 26.34 11.28
N VAL A 665 -25.67 25.26 10.51
CA VAL A 665 -25.94 25.35 9.07
C VAL A 665 -27.30 26.02 8.82
N GLY A 666 -28.31 25.70 9.63
CA GLY A 666 -29.62 26.33 9.58
C GLY A 666 -29.69 27.79 10.09
N GLY A 667 -28.58 28.32 10.60
CA GLY A 667 -28.52 29.69 11.15
C GLY A 667 -29.15 29.85 12.54
N HIS A 668 -29.37 28.74 13.25
CA HIS A 668 -29.97 28.73 14.59
C HIS A 668 -28.91 28.78 15.70
N ARG A 669 -29.27 29.48 16.80
CA ARG A 669 -28.39 29.60 18.00
C ARG A 669 -28.85 28.70 19.16
N THR A 670 -29.99 28.04 18.99
CA THR A 670 -30.60 27.16 19.99
C THR A 670 -31.09 25.87 19.31
N ILE A 671 -30.79 24.74 19.93
CA ILE A 671 -31.26 23.43 19.50
C ILE A 671 -32.60 23.15 20.15
N GLY A 672 -33.65 23.01 19.36
CA GLY A 672 -35.00 22.59 19.83
C GLY A 672 -35.16 21.05 19.76
N ALA A 673 -36.24 20.53 20.32
CA ALA A 673 -36.52 19.09 20.38
C ALA A 673 -36.61 18.43 18.98
N ALA A 674 -37.00 19.12 17.93
CA ALA A 674 -37.03 18.57 16.58
C ALA A 674 -35.60 18.25 16.08
N THR A 675 -34.71 19.22 16.14
CA THR A 675 -33.29 19.02 15.74
C THR A 675 -32.58 17.99 16.62
N ALA A 676 -32.88 17.95 17.93
CA ALA A 676 -32.34 16.92 18.83
C ALA A 676 -32.85 15.52 18.48
N ARG A 677 -34.12 15.39 18.09
CA ARG A 677 -34.69 14.10 17.63
C ARG A 677 -34.05 13.62 16.34
N ASP A 678 -33.86 14.53 15.39
CA ASP A 678 -33.20 14.26 14.11
C ASP A 678 -31.74 13.77 14.33
N ALA A 679 -30.99 14.47 15.18
CA ALA A 679 -29.65 14.08 15.54
C ALA A 679 -29.60 12.69 16.23
N LEU A 680 -30.55 12.40 17.13
CA LEU A 680 -30.67 11.08 17.76
C LEU A 680 -30.98 9.98 16.74
N ALA A 681 -31.77 10.26 15.69
CA ALA A 681 -32.03 9.29 14.61
C ALA A 681 -30.77 8.97 13.82
N LEU A 682 -29.94 9.97 13.48
CA LEU A 682 -28.65 9.77 12.81
C LEU A 682 -27.66 8.98 13.66
N VAL A 683 -27.61 9.26 14.96
CA VAL A 683 -26.76 8.52 15.90
C VAL A 683 -27.26 7.09 16.11
N ALA A 684 -28.57 6.87 16.19
CA ALA A 684 -29.17 5.55 16.29
C ALA A 684 -28.79 4.68 15.07
N TYR A 685 -28.90 5.24 13.86
CA TYR A 685 -28.42 4.59 12.64
C TYR A 685 -26.93 4.18 12.75
N SER A 686 -26.08 5.08 13.25
CA SER A 686 -24.67 4.79 13.46
C SER A 686 -24.42 3.67 14.49
N LEU A 687 -25.18 3.64 15.57
CA LEU A 687 -25.09 2.55 16.56
C LEU A 687 -25.48 1.19 15.99
N GLU A 688 -26.55 1.14 15.19
CA GLU A 688 -26.94 -0.08 14.47
C GLU A 688 -25.82 -0.52 13.50
N THR A 689 -25.23 0.44 12.81
CA THR A 689 -24.08 0.17 11.92
C THR A 689 -22.89 -0.39 12.70
N TRP A 690 -22.52 0.23 13.82
CA TRP A 690 -21.44 -0.28 14.68
C TRP A 690 -21.74 -1.65 15.24
N ARG A 691 -23.00 -1.92 15.59
CA ARG A 691 -23.42 -3.26 16.04
C ARG A 691 -23.17 -4.29 14.96
N ALA A 692 -23.57 -4.00 13.72
CA ALA A 692 -23.32 -4.86 12.59
C ALA A 692 -21.80 -5.06 12.33
N ILE A 693 -20.99 -4.00 12.40
CA ILE A 693 -19.51 -4.08 12.24
C ILE A 693 -18.89 -4.95 13.33
N VAL A 694 -19.34 -4.80 14.60
CA VAL A 694 -18.83 -5.59 15.72
C VAL A 694 -19.30 -7.04 15.63
N ASP A 695 -20.55 -7.29 15.25
CA ASP A 695 -21.09 -8.63 15.03
C ASP A 695 -20.37 -9.35 13.89
N GLU A 696 -20.02 -8.65 12.81
CA GLU A 696 -19.21 -9.18 11.72
C GLU A 696 -17.71 -9.27 12.09
N GLY A 697 -17.18 -8.36 12.90
CA GLY A 697 -15.81 -8.43 13.41
C GLY A 697 -15.64 -9.49 14.52
N ALA A 698 -16.73 -9.87 15.17
CA ALA A 698 -16.81 -11.07 16.01
C ALA A 698 -17.02 -12.34 15.17
N ALA A 699 -17.54 -12.24 13.95
CA ALA A 699 -17.44 -13.25 12.93
C ALA A 699 -15.97 -13.27 12.47
N ASP A 700 -15.31 -14.37 12.75
CA ASP A 700 -13.91 -14.72 12.56
C ASP A 700 -13.24 -13.96 11.38
N PRO A 701 -12.13 -13.23 11.60
CA PRO A 701 -11.36 -12.58 10.54
C PRO A 701 -10.83 -13.57 9.48
N THR A 702 -11.05 -14.86 9.68
CA THR A 702 -10.61 -15.96 8.82
C THR A 702 -11.12 -15.80 7.39
N ALA A 703 -12.34 -15.30 7.16
CA ALA A 703 -12.86 -15.08 5.81
C ALA A 703 -12.05 -14.01 5.04
N ALA A 704 -11.69 -12.91 5.70
CA ALA A 704 -10.84 -11.89 5.12
C ALA A 704 -9.40 -12.42 4.87
N HIS A 705 -8.88 -13.22 5.80
CA HIS A 705 -7.59 -13.88 5.65
C HIS A 705 -7.61 -14.90 4.50
N ALA A 706 -8.68 -15.67 4.39
CA ALA A 706 -8.89 -16.65 3.32
C ALA A 706 -8.93 -16.00 1.94
N LEU A 707 -9.66 -14.89 1.78
CA LEU A 707 -9.72 -14.18 0.51
C LEU A 707 -8.33 -13.62 0.12
N ARG A 708 -7.61 -13.01 1.06
CA ARG A 708 -6.24 -12.51 0.80
C ARG A 708 -5.28 -13.65 0.44
N LEU A 709 -5.43 -14.80 1.09
CA LEU A 709 -4.66 -15.99 0.76
C LEU A 709 -4.99 -16.49 -0.65
N TYR A 710 -6.26 -16.53 -1.02
CA TYR A 710 -6.72 -16.92 -2.35
C TYR A 710 -6.21 -15.96 -3.44
N GLU A 711 -6.32 -14.65 -3.26
CA GLU A 711 -5.79 -13.62 -4.16
C GLU A 711 -4.27 -13.77 -4.35
N TRP A 712 -3.56 -14.11 -3.29
CA TRP A 712 -2.12 -14.31 -3.32
C TRP A 712 -1.74 -15.63 -4.01
N LEU A 713 -2.44 -16.72 -3.75
CA LEU A 713 -2.24 -18.02 -4.41
C LEU A 713 -2.52 -17.93 -5.92
N THR A 714 -3.63 -17.30 -6.31
CA THR A 714 -4.00 -17.11 -7.73
C THR A 714 -3.04 -16.21 -8.50
N ALA A 715 -2.18 -15.45 -7.82
CA ALA A 715 -1.08 -14.71 -8.42
C ALA A 715 0.19 -15.55 -8.63
N ARG A 716 0.24 -16.79 -8.12
CA ARG A 716 1.40 -17.68 -8.23
C ARG A 716 1.30 -18.58 -9.47
N PRO A 717 2.42 -19.03 -10.02
CA PRO A 717 2.42 -19.99 -11.11
C PRO A 717 1.64 -21.26 -10.73
N GLY A 718 0.68 -21.67 -11.55
CA GLY A 718 -0.17 -22.82 -11.28
C GLY A 718 -1.10 -22.68 -10.08
N TRP A 719 -1.29 -21.45 -9.56
CA TRP A 719 -2.15 -21.16 -8.39
C TRP A 719 -1.79 -21.97 -7.13
N ARG A 720 -0.53 -22.33 -6.99
CA ARG A 720 -0.03 -23.24 -5.97
C ARG A 720 1.20 -22.70 -5.27
N GLU A 721 1.29 -22.93 -3.95
CA GLU A 721 2.49 -22.59 -3.19
C GLU A 721 2.66 -23.49 -1.97
N ARG A 722 3.90 -23.68 -1.50
CA ARG A 722 4.21 -24.46 -0.30
C ARG A 722 3.69 -23.79 0.96
N LEU A 723 3.16 -24.58 1.90
CA LEU A 723 2.65 -24.08 3.18
C LEU A 723 3.71 -23.30 3.98
N SER A 724 4.97 -23.69 3.90
CA SER A 724 6.09 -22.98 4.54
C SER A 724 6.36 -21.62 3.92
N VAL A 725 6.18 -21.48 2.61
CA VAL A 725 6.34 -20.22 1.87
C VAL A 725 5.19 -19.25 2.18
N ILE A 726 3.97 -19.76 2.35
CA ILE A 726 2.82 -18.93 2.77
C ILE A 726 3.10 -18.26 4.12
N VAL A 727 3.68 -18.98 5.08
CA VAL A 727 4.05 -18.41 6.40
C VAL A 727 5.17 -17.38 6.28
N LYS A 728 6.12 -17.58 5.36
CA LYS A 728 7.28 -16.71 5.20
C LYS A 728 6.96 -15.47 4.36
N ASP A 729 6.35 -15.68 3.19
CA ASP A 729 6.25 -14.68 2.12
C ASP A 729 4.79 -14.38 1.74
N GLY A 730 3.82 -15.07 2.34
CA GLY A 730 2.40 -14.88 2.10
C GLY A 730 1.85 -13.57 2.66
N PRO A 731 0.55 -13.34 2.53
CA PRO A 731 -0.11 -12.18 3.12
C PRO A 731 0.21 -12.04 4.61
N ALA A 732 0.41 -10.82 5.11
CA ALA A 732 0.78 -10.56 6.50
C ALA A 732 -0.19 -11.22 7.50
N CYS A 733 -1.48 -11.29 7.16
CA CYS A 733 -2.52 -11.91 7.96
C CYS A 733 -2.44 -13.45 8.04
N THR A 734 -1.66 -14.12 7.17
CA THR A 734 -1.49 -15.59 7.15
C THR A 734 -0.07 -16.05 7.45
N ARG A 735 0.80 -15.18 7.97
CA ARG A 735 2.20 -15.49 8.29
C ARG A 735 2.41 -16.29 9.56
N THR A 736 1.38 -16.65 10.29
CA THR A 736 1.45 -17.64 11.38
C THR A 736 0.79 -18.93 10.94
N LYS A 737 1.26 -20.07 11.48
CA LYS A 737 0.74 -21.40 11.13
C LYS A 737 -0.77 -21.48 11.35
N ASP A 738 -1.25 -21.03 12.51
CA ASP A 738 -2.65 -21.12 12.89
C ASP A 738 -3.55 -20.26 11.99
N LYS A 739 -3.16 -19.03 11.68
CA LYS A 739 -3.91 -18.13 10.78
C LYS A 739 -3.92 -18.64 9.34
N ARG A 740 -2.79 -19.20 8.86
CA ARG A 740 -2.73 -19.84 7.55
C ARG A 740 -3.64 -21.03 7.46
N ASP A 741 -3.56 -21.93 8.46
CA ASP A 741 -4.33 -23.18 8.46
C ASP A 741 -5.84 -22.87 8.54
N ALA A 742 -6.27 -21.98 9.42
CA ALA A 742 -7.66 -21.51 9.49
C ALA A 742 -8.15 -20.92 8.16
N ALA A 743 -7.36 -20.03 7.55
CA ALA A 743 -7.69 -19.43 6.26
C ALA A 743 -7.77 -20.48 5.14
N LEU A 744 -6.87 -21.45 5.12
CA LEU A 744 -6.86 -22.52 4.13
C LEU A 744 -8.03 -23.49 4.34
N GLU A 745 -8.37 -23.84 5.58
CA GLU A 745 -9.52 -24.69 5.89
C GLU A 745 -10.82 -24.07 5.40
N LEU A 746 -11.00 -22.76 5.61
CA LEU A 746 -12.17 -22.05 5.09
C LEU A 746 -12.22 -22.03 3.55
N LEU A 747 -11.07 -21.86 2.88
CA LEU A 747 -11.01 -21.97 1.42
C LEU A 747 -11.38 -23.37 0.93
N ILE A 748 -10.96 -24.41 1.65
CA ILE A 748 -11.29 -25.82 1.33
C ILE A 748 -12.78 -26.08 1.54
N GLU A 749 -13.36 -25.59 2.63
CA GLU A 749 -14.80 -25.69 2.91
C GLU A 749 -15.65 -25.09 1.79
N HIS A 750 -15.21 -23.93 1.27
CA HIS A 750 -15.87 -23.25 0.14
C HIS A 750 -15.44 -23.77 -1.24
N LYS A 751 -14.68 -24.87 -1.33
CA LYS A 751 -14.15 -25.45 -2.59
C LYS A 751 -13.31 -24.46 -3.42
N LEU A 752 -12.68 -23.51 -2.77
CA LEU A 752 -11.80 -22.50 -3.37
C LEU A 752 -10.33 -22.90 -3.33
N ALA A 753 -9.97 -23.88 -2.54
CA ALA A 753 -8.62 -24.42 -2.47
C ALA A 753 -8.63 -25.90 -2.10
N GLU A 754 -7.51 -26.56 -2.34
CA GLU A 754 -7.21 -27.90 -1.84
C GLU A 754 -5.81 -27.94 -1.22
N ARG A 755 -5.61 -28.91 -0.33
CA ARG A 755 -4.29 -29.19 0.23
C ARG A 755 -3.72 -30.43 -0.45
N VAL A 756 -2.58 -30.28 -1.13
CA VAL A 756 -1.90 -31.38 -1.83
C VAL A 756 -0.52 -31.54 -1.19
N ALA A 757 -0.38 -32.52 -0.30
CA ALA A 757 0.82 -32.72 0.54
C ALA A 757 1.20 -31.42 1.29
N ASP A 758 2.40 -30.88 1.07
CA ASP A 758 2.90 -29.64 1.69
C ASP A 758 2.52 -28.36 0.92
N PHE A 759 1.57 -28.43 -0.02
CA PHE A 759 1.14 -27.30 -0.83
C PHE A 759 -0.31 -26.93 -0.56
N ALA A 760 -0.60 -25.63 -0.66
CA ALA A 760 -1.94 -25.09 -0.86
C ALA A 760 -2.11 -24.74 -2.34
N GLN A 761 -3.19 -25.20 -2.92
CA GLN A 761 -3.54 -24.93 -4.31
C GLN A 761 -4.90 -24.28 -4.36
N ALA A 762 -5.00 -23.10 -4.98
CA ALA A 762 -6.27 -22.45 -5.24
C ALA A 762 -6.99 -23.15 -6.40
N LEU A 763 -8.30 -23.30 -6.26
CA LEU A 763 -9.21 -23.86 -7.27
C LEU A 763 -10.04 -22.74 -7.88
N ALA A 764 -10.45 -22.90 -9.12
CA ALA A 764 -11.44 -22.04 -9.71
C ALA A 764 -12.80 -22.31 -9.08
N PRO A 765 -13.58 -21.30 -8.72
CA PRO A 765 -14.92 -21.48 -8.21
C PRO A 765 -15.82 -22.15 -9.25
N GLU A 766 -16.55 -23.20 -8.87
CA GLU A 766 -17.53 -23.86 -9.74
C GLU A 766 -18.62 -22.85 -10.16
N GLY A 767 -18.90 -22.76 -11.47
CA GLY A 767 -20.02 -21.99 -12.00
C GLY A 767 -21.32 -22.76 -11.74
N GLU A 768 -22.37 -22.08 -11.29
CA GLU A 768 -23.72 -22.57 -11.54
C GLU A 768 -23.93 -22.64 -13.05
N SER A 769 -24.12 -23.87 -13.56
CA SER A 769 -24.42 -24.17 -14.96
C SER A 769 -25.80 -23.70 -15.34
#